data_578c3f4dcc347750e7bd9e290a58e244
#
_entry.id   578c3f4dcc347750e7bd9e290a58e244
#
_cell.length_a   1.000
_cell.length_b   1.000
_cell.length_c   1.000
_cell.angle_alpha   90.00
_cell.angle_beta   90.00
_cell.angle_gamma   90.00
#
_symmetry.space_group_name_H-M   'P 1'
#
loop_
_entity.id
_entity.type
_entity.pdbx_description
1 polymer ?
#
loop_
_entity_poly.entity_id
_entity_poly.type
_entity_poly.pdbx_seq_one_letter_code
_entity_poly.pdbx_strand_id
1 'polypeptide(L)'
;MKIPNMLFVLSLVGYSWGAGAWTPQPWVPEKGVIAVEMAEGGAWSFRHTGIKNWAVNITERLKVMPGDRYELVCETSPLDETRGRFSMNLCLFDAKGKALDWAFANEMMKPGRKVATSFIVPAGVARLYARFRGDGPAAARVDVFSLKRVGSVFPEGYVAPQEPELAAAAQRDFETRDAFDGDSGMTETLCGKGGFFLRDVAANGKYRPISEAADFLLYVKESPVDGGRAFDVTVRERSGRDRAVSLVYAIPLPEGPIAWHETLRRSETFTVGERQYSVSQGNAGRGRHARWPFAAATCGGRAFALGIDPEAPAFHRFGANANTRQLYVVFDLGFAKEHPEAHVRFYDFTFDAAQALRGALVAYRRLNPEMFRVRCSRHGLWTVMDSLKNLPGLEDFGFRFRGRMSEITFDDEHDLLTFRYTEPSTWWVSVPREQKGKAFTLEDGCAYCETLAARGPTEMKSARAQATPQRYAQGWKTSVIRDADGAMVGQTCKRSWCEGVLWLLNSAPGIGGPGAMNDFRVKIAPELFDARYSEPFPKGLDGEYYDSAEMYVTPWCDFAREHFAGMETPLTFDRDTHRPVVWKGMIAYEYIRAASRLAHAKGRLTLANCTPIKWWFLVPFLDVPGSEIWWVKEKGEGGVSWEPMNDEDFMYRRSMCGGKPLCFLMDAPFDHFTKEMTEKYFQRSLAYGALPSFFTWHGVSTFASNIYFRRPDCYERDRPLFKKYVPLCRTLSEAGWQPVNGLLASDNPQVITEQFGDIYATVFNLSDKPQTVRLKVLPPSVATLDELVAESTQTVSAGVLTLTLPPETVRVFRFK
;
A
#
# COMPACT_ATOMS: atom_id res chain seq x y z
N MET A 1 -44.68 -13.28 46.15
CA MET A 1 -45.00 -12.44 44.99
C MET A 1 -44.07 -12.89 43.87
N LYS A 2 -44.52 -13.70 42.93
CA LYS A 2 -43.76 -14.27 41.80
C LYS A 2 -43.75 -13.26 40.70
N ILE A 3 -42.54 -12.87 40.25
CA ILE A 3 -42.33 -12.08 39.03
C ILE A 3 -42.24 -13.08 37.87
N PRO A 4 -43.01 -12.93 36.80
CA PRO A 4 -42.94 -13.86 35.67
C PRO A 4 -41.70 -13.60 34.83
N ASN A 5 -40.98 -14.67 34.51
CA ASN A 5 -39.93 -14.71 33.51
C ASN A 5 -40.52 -14.34 32.14
N MET A 6 -40.16 -13.17 31.66
CA MET A 6 -40.47 -12.77 30.30
C MET A 6 -39.27 -13.25 29.43
N LEU A 7 -39.50 -14.41 28.82
CA LEU A 7 -38.60 -14.90 27.75
C LEU A 7 -38.67 -13.91 26.58
N PHE A 8 -37.65 -13.06 26.40
CA PHE A 8 -37.45 -12.39 25.15
C PHE A 8 -36.89 -13.40 24.13
N VAL A 9 -37.77 -13.92 23.30
CA VAL A 9 -37.38 -14.63 22.08
C VAL A 9 -36.82 -13.58 21.14
N LEU A 10 -35.49 -13.47 21.11
CA LEU A 10 -34.81 -12.74 20.07
C LEU A 10 -35.02 -13.47 18.74
N SER A 11 -35.94 -12.93 17.94
CA SER A 11 -36.17 -13.38 16.58
C SER A 11 -34.90 -13.18 15.79
N LEU A 12 -34.31 -14.27 15.36
CA LEU A 12 -33.29 -14.32 14.30
C LEU A 12 -33.92 -13.79 13.00
N VAL A 13 -33.93 -12.49 12.79
CA VAL A 13 -34.38 -11.90 11.52
C VAL A 13 -33.29 -12.10 10.51
N GLY A 14 -33.30 -13.23 9.84
CA GLY A 14 -32.63 -13.41 8.58
C GLY A 14 -33.43 -12.69 7.49
N TYR A 15 -32.83 -11.71 6.82
CA TYR A 15 -33.38 -11.23 5.55
C TYR A 15 -33.06 -12.27 4.48
N SER A 16 -33.96 -13.24 4.32
CA SER A 16 -34.10 -13.98 3.06
C SER A 16 -35.27 -13.36 2.31
N TRP A 17 -35.13 -13.14 1.02
CA TRP A 17 -36.17 -12.58 0.18
C TRP A 17 -37.44 -13.45 0.27
N GLY A 18 -38.40 -13.01 1.05
CA GLY A 18 -39.76 -13.54 1.14
C GLY A 18 -40.74 -12.53 0.61
N ALA A 19 -41.83 -12.97 -0.01
CA ALA A 19 -42.85 -12.16 -0.66
C ALA A 19 -43.34 -10.99 0.21
N GLY A 20 -43.04 -9.74 -0.17
CA GLY A 20 -43.34 -8.50 0.52
C GLY A 20 -42.17 -7.60 0.82
N ALA A 21 -40.95 -7.96 0.39
CA ALA A 21 -39.69 -7.30 0.69
C ALA A 21 -39.33 -6.16 -0.29
N TRP A 22 -38.39 -5.34 0.16
CA TRP A 22 -37.79 -4.18 -0.47
C TRP A 22 -37.50 -4.34 -1.98
N THR A 23 -37.96 -3.36 -2.78
CA THR A 23 -37.58 -3.28 -4.18
C THR A 23 -36.27 -2.51 -4.31
N PRO A 24 -35.23 -3.05 -5.00
CA PRO A 24 -33.98 -2.36 -5.20
C PRO A 24 -34.17 -0.96 -5.79
N GLN A 25 -33.51 0.04 -5.19
CA GLN A 25 -33.69 1.45 -5.55
C GLN A 25 -32.45 1.98 -6.29
N PRO A 26 -32.59 2.34 -7.59
CA PRO A 26 -31.48 2.88 -8.35
C PRO A 26 -31.20 4.34 -8.00
N TRP A 27 -29.91 4.70 -8.04
CA TRP A 27 -29.42 6.08 -8.01
C TRP A 27 -28.46 6.30 -9.16
N VAL A 28 -28.72 7.32 -9.98
CA VAL A 28 -27.88 7.70 -11.12
C VAL A 28 -27.91 9.22 -11.29
N PRO A 29 -26.80 9.84 -11.73
CA PRO A 29 -26.79 11.26 -12.10
C PRO A 29 -27.54 11.57 -13.39
N GLU A 30 -27.75 10.56 -14.25
CA GLU A 30 -28.49 10.67 -15.52
C GLU A 30 -29.77 9.82 -15.48
N LYS A 31 -30.92 10.45 -15.71
CA LYS A 31 -32.21 9.73 -15.74
C LYS A 31 -32.30 8.79 -16.96
N GLY A 32 -32.94 7.64 -16.76
CA GLY A 32 -33.27 6.70 -17.84
C GLY A 32 -32.12 5.75 -18.27
N VAL A 33 -30.93 5.84 -17.64
CA VAL A 33 -29.78 4.97 -17.99
C VAL A 33 -29.69 3.69 -17.15
N ILE A 34 -30.56 3.52 -16.16
CA ILE A 34 -30.61 2.31 -15.34
C ILE A 34 -32.03 1.73 -15.30
N ALA A 35 -32.13 0.44 -15.53
CA ALA A 35 -33.35 -0.36 -15.32
C ALA A 35 -33.11 -1.39 -14.23
N VAL A 36 -34.13 -1.62 -13.39
CA VAL A 36 -34.17 -2.68 -12.37
C VAL A 36 -35.48 -3.44 -12.57
N GLU A 37 -35.39 -4.77 -12.70
CA GLU A 37 -36.53 -5.64 -12.97
C GLU A 37 -36.58 -6.76 -11.95
N MET A 38 -37.74 -6.98 -11.37
CA MET A 38 -37.99 -8.11 -10.44
C MET A 38 -38.42 -9.34 -11.24
N ALA A 39 -37.84 -10.48 -10.89
CA ALA A 39 -38.20 -11.79 -11.45
C ALA A 39 -38.99 -12.64 -10.46
N GLU A 40 -39.65 -13.69 -10.95
CA GLU A 40 -40.30 -14.68 -10.08
C GLU A 40 -39.29 -15.36 -9.14
N GLY A 41 -39.72 -15.67 -7.91
CA GLY A 41 -38.86 -16.31 -6.91
C GLY A 41 -37.94 -15.36 -6.14
N GLY A 42 -38.07 -14.04 -6.31
CA GLY A 42 -37.30 -13.04 -5.55
C GLY A 42 -35.95 -12.66 -6.19
N ALA A 43 -35.54 -13.29 -7.27
CA ALA A 43 -34.41 -12.82 -8.06
C ALA A 43 -34.74 -11.49 -8.74
N TRP A 44 -33.73 -10.72 -9.07
CA TRP A 44 -33.91 -9.46 -9.78
C TRP A 44 -32.72 -9.15 -10.66
N SER A 45 -32.88 -8.23 -11.58
CA SER A 45 -31.80 -7.84 -12.49
C SER A 45 -31.65 -6.33 -12.54
N PHE A 46 -30.47 -5.88 -12.88
CA PHE A 46 -30.23 -4.48 -13.22
C PHE A 46 -29.41 -4.36 -14.50
N ARG A 47 -29.65 -3.26 -15.20
CA ARG A 47 -28.89 -2.86 -16.40
C ARG A 47 -28.63 -1.37 -16.35
N HIS A 48 -27.36 -0.98 -16.40
CA HIS A 48 -26.90 0.39 -16.54
C HIS A 48 -26.21 0.57 -17.88
N THR A 49 -26.63 1.54 -18.66
CA THR A 49 -26.10 1.81 -20.02
C THR A 49 -25.28 3.10 -20.10
N GLY A 50 -25.31 3.92 -19.05
CA GLY A 50 -24.57 5.18 -18.98
C GLY A 50 -23.07 4.99 -18.73
N ILE A 51 -22.30 6.05 -18.91
CA ILE A 51 -20.84 6.07 -18.71
C ILE A 51 -20.43 6.60 -17.34
N LYS A 52 -21.36 7.14 -16.55
CA LYS A 52 -21.11 7.72 -15.23
C LYS A 52 -21.30 6.69 -14.13
N ASN A 53 -20.91 7.07 -12.91
CA ASN A 53 -21.12 6.28 -11.72
C ASN A 53 -22.62 6.08 -11.42
N TRP A 54 -22.92 4.94 -10.82
CA TRP A 54 -24.28 4.54 -10.46
C TRP A 54 -24.27 3.70 -9.17
N ALA A 55 -25.45 3.60 -8.56
CA ALA A 55 -25.67 2.68 -7.46
C ALA A 55 -27.09 2.10 -7.51
N VAL A 56 -27.25 0.91 -6.93
CA VAL A 56 -28.56 0.28 -6.66
C VAL A 56 -28.58 -0.13 -5.19
N ASN A 57 -29.43 0.51 -4.40
CA ASN A 57 -29.63 0.13 -3.01
C ASN A 57 -30.40 -1.18 -2.95
N ILE A 58 -29.84 -2.20 -2.29
CA ILE A 58 -30.35 -3.57 -2.28
C ILE A 58 -31.28 -3.78 -1.08
N THR A 59 -31.03 -3.10 0.03
CA THR A 59 -31.86 -3.17 1.24
C THR A 59 -32.36 -1.79 1.64
N GLU A 60 -33.42 -1.75 2.45
CA GLU A 60 -33.75 -0.58 3.24
C GLU A 60 -32.65 -0.31 4.29
N ARG A 61 -32.76 0.80 5.00
CA ARG A 61 -31.87 1.12 6.13
C ARG A 61 -32.20 0.26 7.33
N LEU A 62 -31.43 -0.78 7.54
CA LEU A 62 -31.57 -1.71 8.66
C LEU A 62 -31.04 -1.08 9.94
N LYS A 63 -31.74 -1.24 11.04
CA LYS A 63 -31.23 -0.94 12.39
C LYS A 63 -30.27 -2.04 12.80
N VAL A 64 -29.11 -1.66 13.28
CA VAL A 64 -28.06 -2.58 13.73
C VAL A 64 -27.47 -2.10 15.05
N MET A 65 -26.81 -2.99 15.75
CA MET A 65 -26.07 -2.66 16.97
C MET A 65 -24.58 -2.85 16.76
N PRO A 66 -23.72 -1.92 17.26
CA PRO A 66 -22.28 -2.12 17.26
C PRO A 66 -21.92 -3.48 17.87
N GLY A 67 -20.97 -4.19 17.25
CA GLY A 67 -20.56 -5.51 17.68
C GLY A 67 -21.42 -6.68 17.16
N ASP A 68 -22.56 -6.44 16.54
CA ASP A 68 -23.32 -7.49 15.86
C ASP A 68 -22.54 -8.06 14.68
N ARG A 69 -22.56 -9.39 14.55
CA ARG A 69 -21.96 -10.12 13.41
C ARG A 69 -23.02 -10.42 12.36
N TYR A 70 -22.67 -10.13 11.14
CA TYR A 70 -23.49 -10.42 9.97
C TYR A 70 -22.75 -11.27 8.96
N GLU A 71 -23.47 -12.19 8.33
CA GLU A 71 -23.09 -12.84 7.09
C GLU A 71 -23.80 -12.17 5.92
N LEU A 72 -23.04 -11.83 4.89
CA LEU A 72 -23.50 -11.26 3.65
C LEU A 72 -23.18 -12.24 2.52
N VAL A 73 -24.20 -12.74 1.85
CA VAL A 73 -24.07 -13.66 0.72
C VAL A 73 -24.75 -13.03 -0.48
N CYS A 74 -24.04 -12.99 -1.61
CA CYS A 74 -24.57 -12.53 -2.88
C CYS A 74 -24.09 -13.42 -4.01
N GLU A 75 -25.03 -13.85 -4.86
CA GLU A 75 -24.74 -14.62 -6.05
C GLU A 75 -25.34 -13.91 -7.26
N THR A 76 -24.55 -13.70 -8.28
CA THR A 76 -24.97 -13.00 -9.49
C THR A 76 -24.64 -13.83 -10.72
N SER A 77 -25.53 -13.81 -11.70
CA SER A 77 -25.31 -14.41 -13.02
C SER A 77 -25.25 -13.34 -14.12
N PRO A 78 -24.59 -13.62 -15.25
CA PRO A 78 -24.61 -12.72 -16.41
C PRO A 78 -26.04 -12.51 -16.87
N LEU A 79 -26.41 -11.29 -17.18
CA LEU A 79 -27.68 -10.96 -17.79
C LEU A 79 -27.57 -10.99 -19.33
N ASP A 80 -26.41 -10.58 -19.81
CA ASP A 80 -26.06 -10.54 -21.23
C ASP A 80 -24.51 -10.43 -21.37
N GLU A 81 -24.01 -10.07 -22.54
CA GLU A 81 -22.59 -9.89 -22.83
C GLU A 81 -21.97 -8.65 -22.17
N THR A 82 -22.74 -7.83 -21.47
CA THR A 82 -22.24 -6.63 -20.80
C THR A 82 -21.40 -7.00 -19.60
N ARG A 83 -20.07 -6.90 -19.72
CA ARG A 83 -19.09 -7.26 -18.70
C ARG A 83 -18.66 -6.08 -17.83
N GLY A 84 -19.58 -5.26 -17.38
CA GLY A 84 -19.27 -4.13 -16.49
C GLY A 84 -18.73 -4.58 -15.15
N ARG A 85 -17.90 -3.73 -14.54
CA ARG A 85 -17.38 -3.95 -13.18
C ARG A 85 -18.24 -3.19 -12.18
N PHE A 86 -18.63 -3.86 -11.13
CA PHE A 86 -19.36 -3.24 -10.02
C PHE A 86 -18.97 -3.92 -8.72
N SER A 87 -19.21 -3.24 -7.61
CA SER A 87 -18.97 -3.77 -6.27
C SER A 87 -20.25 -3.77 -5.46
N MET A 88 -20.34 -4.72 -4.54
CA MET A 88 -21.30 -4.72 -3.45
C MET A 88 -20.64 -4.12 -2.23
N ASN A 89 -21.34 -3.23 -1.53
CA ASN A 89 -20.87 -2.65 -0.28
C ASN A 89 -22.01 -2.25 0.63
N LEU A 90 -21.67 -1.91 1.86
CA LEU A 90 -22.60 -1.39 2.85
C LEU A 90 -22.37 0.10 3.06
N CYS A 91 -23.44 0.84 3.27
CA CYS A 91 -23.40 2.23 3.70
C CYS A 91 -23.77 2.28 5.19
N LEU A 92 -22.92 2.92 5.98
CA LEU A 92 -23.04 2.98 7.44
C LEU A 92 -23.47 4.35 7.90
N PHE A 93 -24.36 4.41 8.89
CA PHE A 93 -24.91 5.64 9.45
C PHE A 93 -24.94 5.60 10.96
N ASP A 94 -24.71 6.76 11.59
CA ASP A 94 -24.93 6.95 13.02
C ASP A 94 -26.42 7.02 13.41
N ALA A 95 -26.68 7.17 14.70
CA ALA A 95 -28.05 7.29 15.23
C ALA A 95 -28.79 8.53 14.70
N LYS A 96 -28.07 9.60 14.35
CA LYS A 96 -28.61 10.86 13.78
C LYS A 96 -28.84 10.77 12.26
N GLY A 97 -28.43 9.67 11.62
CA GLY A 97 -28.56 9.46 10.18
C GLY A 97 -27.44 10.09 9.35
N LYS A 98 -26.35 10.58 9.99
CA LYS A 98 -25.14 11.03 9.30
C LYS A 98 -24.40 9.82 8.77
N ALA A 99 -23.97 9.88 7.52
CA ALA A 99 -23.14 8.82 6.93
C ALA A 99 -21.77 8.78 7.59
N LEU A 100 -21.38 7.60 8.04
CA LEU A 100 -20.07 7.29 8.61
C LEU A 100 -19.16 6.69 7.53
N ASP A 101 -19.72 5.83 6.67
CA ASP A 101 -19.01 5.23 5.55
C ASP A 101 -19.96 4.89 4.41
N TRP A 102 -19.48 5.08 3.18
CA TRP A 102 -20.21 4.81 1.94
C TRP A 102 -19.76 3.52 1.24
N ALA A 103 -18.75 2.82 1.74
CA ALA A 103 -18.17 1.69 1.03
C ALA A 103 -17.69 0.55 1.96
N PHE A 104 -18.36 0.33 3.08
CA PHE A 104 -18.05 -0.74 4.03
C PHE A 104 -18.22 -2.13 3.42
N ALA A 105 -17.33 -3.08 3.79
CA ALA A 105 -17.33 -4.46 3.29
C ALA A 105 -17.44 -4.50 1.75
N ASN A 106 -16.62 -3.71 1.07
CA ASN A 106 -16.67 -3.53 -0.37
C ASN A 106 -16.11 -4.76 -1.10
N GLU A 107 -16.99 -5.50 -1.79
CA GLU A 107 -16.65 -6.69 -2.54
C GLU A 107 -16.86 -6.47 -4.04
N MET A 108 -15.82 -6.74 -4.85
CA MET A 108 -15.95 -6.69 -6.30
C MET A 108 -16.80 -7.85 -6.81
N MET A 109 -17.87 -7.51 -7.51
CA MET A 109 -18.78 -8.48 -8.09
C MET A 109 -18.39 -8.82 -9.51
N LYS A 110 -18.45 -10.10 -9.85
CA LYS A 110 -18.40 -10.59 -11.25
C LYS A 110 -19.62 -11.46 -11.47
N PRO A 111 -20.38 -11.24 -12.54
CA PRO A 111 -21.50 -12.13 -12.88
C PRO A 111 -21.01 -13.60 -13.01
N GLY A 112 -21.79 -14.53 -12.45
CA GLY A 112 -21.46 -15.96 -12.38
C GLY A 112 -20.68 -16.36 -11.13
N ARG A 113 -20.53 -15.48 -10.13
CA ARG A 113 -19.82 -15.79 -8.89
C ARG A 113 -20.68 -15.53 -7.66
N LYS A 114 -20.45 -16.37 -6.65
CA LYS A 114 -20.97 -16.21 -5.31
C LYS A 114 -19.92 -15.51 -4.45
N VAL A 115 -20.33 -14.43 -3.80
CA VAL A 115 -19.57 -13.76 -2.75
C VAL A 115 -20.20 -14.10 -1.42
N ALA A 116 -19.41 -14.55 -0.46
CA ALA A 116 -19.82 -14.74 0.92
C ALA A 116 -18.78 -14.05 1.81
N THR A 117 -19.23 -13.08 2.59
CA THR A 117 -18.36 -12.35 3.52
C THR A 117 -19.07 -12.17 4.85
N SER A 118 -18.32 -12.06 5.93
CA SER A 118 -18.86 -11.71 7.24
C SER A 118 -18.25 -10.41 7.72
N PHE A 119 -19.02 -9.67 8.50
CA PHE A 119 -18.54 -8.44 9.12
C PHE A 119 -19.15 -8.25 10.50
N ILE A 120 -18.52 -7.41 11.29
CA ILE A 120 -19.02 -6.96 12.59
C ILE A 120 -19.42 -5.50 12.44
N VAL A 121 -20.55 -5.13 12.97
CA VAL A 121 -21.04 -3.75 12.95
C VAL A 121 -20.09 -2.86 13.75
N PRO A 122 -19.47 -1.82 13.13
CA PRO A 122 -18.57 -0.93 13.82
C PRO A 122 -19.23 -0.13 14.96
N ALA A 123 -18.40 0.31 15.90
CA ALA A 123 -18.83 1.25 16.93
C ALA A 123 -19.40 2.53 16.30
N GLY A 124 -20.44 3.10 16.90
CA GLY A 124 -21.12 4.31 16.40
C GLY A 124 -22.11 4.08 15.27
N VAL A 125 -22.13 2.90 14.65
CA VAL A 125 -23.08 2.56 13.60
C VAL A 125 -24.41 2.15 14.21
N ALA A 126 -25.48 2.84 13.85
CA ALA A 126 -26.84 2.53 14.26
C ALA A 126 -27.73 2.01 13.13
N ARG A 127 -27.33 2.28 11.89
CA ARG A 127 -28.06 1.84 10.69
C ARG A 127 -27.10 1.53 9.56
N LEU A 128 -27.47 0.60 8.69
CA LEU A 128 -26.77 0.31 7.45
C LEU A 128 -27.76 -0.09 6.34
N TYR A 129 -27.32 0.01 5.09
CA TYR A 129 -27.97 -0.65 3.98
C TYR A 129 -26.94 -1.18 2.98
N ALA A 130 -27.28 -2.26 2.28
CA ALA A 130 -26.45 -2.80 1.22
C ALA A 130 -26.75 -2.14 -0.13
N ARG A 131 -25.74 -1.99 -0.99
CA ARG A 131 -25.90 -1.51 -2.36
C ARG A 131 -24.89 -2.15 -3.30
N PHE A 132 -25.25 -2.19 -4.58
CA PHE A 132 -24.27 -2.26 -5.67
C PHE A 132 -23.88 -0.85 -6.11
N ARG A 133 -22.64 -0.68 -6.52
CA ARG A 133 -22.16 0.53 -7.17
C ARG A 133 -21.18 0.18 -8.29
N GLY A 134 -21.13 1.00 -9.32
CA GLY A 134 -20.20 0.85 -10.42
C GLY A 134 -20.01 2.13 -11.21
N ASP A 135 -19.13 2.07 -12.18
CA ASP A 135 -18.88 3.13 -13.15
C ASP A 135 -19.03 2.53 -14.56
N GLY A 136 -19.72 3.26 -15.44
CA GLY A 136 -19.96 2.81 -16.82
C GLY A 136 -21.02 1.71 -16.94
N PRO A 137 -21.15 1.11 -18.14
CA PRO A 137 -22.14 0.09 -18.42
C PRO A 137 -21.94 -1.17 -17.61
N ALA A 138 -23.03 -1.69 -17.02
CA ALA A 138 -23.01 -2.94 -16.29
C ALA A 138 -24.38 -3.60 -16.27
N ALA A 139 -24.44 -4.92 -16.32
CA ALA A 139 -25.68 -5.67 -16.22
C ALA A 139 -25.43 -6.99 -15.46
N ALA A 140 -26.33 -7.33 -14.58
CA ALA A 140 -26.30 -8.63 -13.90
C ALA A 140 -27.69 -9.00 -13.37
N ARG A 141 -27.92 -10.30 -13.25
CA ARG A 141 -29.03 -10.87 -12.47
C ARG A 141 -28.50 -11.21 -11.08
N VAL A 142 -29.23 -10.84 -10.05
CA VAL A 142 -28.98 -11.21 -8.66
C VAL A 142 -29.85 -12.40 -8.33
N ASP A 143 -29.22 -13.54 -8.21
CA ASP A 143 -29.90 -14.83 -7.98
C ASP A 143 -30.12 -15.09 -6.49
N VAL A 144 -29.12 -14.71 -5.67
CA VAL A 144 -29.19 -14.83 -4.22
C VAL A 144 -28.66 -13.55 -3.59
N PHE A 145 -29.38 -13.03 -2.63
CA PHE A 145 -28.87 -12.01 -1.69
C PHE A 145 -29.36 -12.35 -0.28
N SER A 146 -28.45 -12.38 0.66
CA SER A 146 -28.76 -12.62 2.08
C SER A 146 -27.85 -11.77 2.95
N LEU A 147 -28.44 -11.05 3.88
CA LEU A 147 -27.76 -10.31 4.94
C LEU A 147 -28.35 -10.78 6.27
N LYS A 148 -27.61 -11.61 7.00
CA LYS A 148 -28.10 -12.31 8.18
C LYS A 148 -27.24 -12.01 9.40
N ARG A 149 -27.86 -11.58 10.49
CA ARG A 149 -27.20 -11.49 11.80
C ARG A 149 -26.93 -12.91 12.30
N VAL A 150 -25.68 -13.20 12.64
CA VAL A 150 -25.23 -14.53 13.09
C VAL A 150 -24.75 -14.54 14.55
N GLY A 151 -24.64 -13.38 15.18
CA GLY A 151 -24.20 -13.27 16.57
C GLY A 151 -23.86 -11.85 16.99
N SER A 152 -23.16 -11.73 18.11
CA SER A 152 -22.54 -10.50 18.58
C SER A 152 -21.17 -10.83 19.19
N VAL A 153 -20.23 -9.90 19.10
CA VAL A 153 -18.92 -9.98 19.76
C VAL A 153 -18.96 -9.47 21.19
N PHE A 154 -20.02 -8.78 21.57
CA PHE A 154 -20.17 -8.27 22.92
C PHE A 154 -20.99 -9.25 23.79
N PRO A 155 -20.61 -9.42 25.06
CA PRO A 155 -21.39 -10.19 26.00
C PRO A 155 -22.77 -9.55 26.23
N GLU A 156 -23.73 -10.37 26.63
CA GLU A 156 -25.08 -9.91 26.98
C GLU A 156 -25.03 -8.85 28.09
N GLY A 157 -25.63 -7.68 27.84
CA GLY A 157 -25.61 -6.54 28.78
C GLY A 157 -24.46 -5.52 28.55
N TYR A 158 -23.68 -5.65 27.50
CA TYR A 158 -22.67 -4.64 27.15
C TYR A 158 -23.31 -3.30 26.80
N VAL A 159 -22.84 -2.23 27.47
CA VAL A 159 -23.26 -0.85 27.20
C VAL A 159 -22.13 -0.18 26.40
N ALA A 160 -22.43 0.24 25.18
CA ALA A 160 -21.45 0.91 24.30
C ALA A 160 -20.99 2.24 24.91
N PRO A 161 -19.69 2.62 24.79
CA PRO A 161 -19.15 3.92 25.19
C PRO A 161 -19.77 5.08 24.40
N GLN A 162 -19.74 6.27 24.96
CA GLN A 162 -20.45 7.44 24.41
C GLN A 162 -19.75 8.16 23.23
N GLU A 163 -20.53 8.90 22.45
CA GLU A 163 -20.37 9.33 21.05
C GLU A 163 -19.04 9.91 20.47
N PRO A 164 -18.16 10.72 21.12
CA PRO A 164 -17.00 11.27 20.42
C PRO A 164 -15.86 10.26 20.21
N GLU A 165 -15.73 9.29 21.10
CA GLU A 165 -14.73 8.21 21.00
C GLU A 165 -15.13 7.15 19.96
N LEU A 166 -16.42 7.03 19.69
CA LEU A 166 -17.01 6.02 18.82
C LEU A 166 -16.81 6.30 17.33
N ALA A 167 -16.87 7.57 16.89
CA ALA A 167 -16.71 7.91 15.48
C ALA A 167 -15.28 7.69 14.99
N ALA A 168 -14.29 8.00 15.83
CA ALA A 168 -12.89 7.75 15.53
C ALA A 168 -12.51 6.26 15.61
N ALA A 169 -13.19 5.48 16.45
CA ALA A 169 -13.01 4.03 16.55
C ALA A 169 -13.66 3.30 15.37
N ALA A 170 -14.85 3.72 14.91
CA ALA A 170 -15.55 3.12 13.79
C ALA A 170 -14.77 3.23 12.47
N GLN A 171 -14.11 4.37 12.23
CA GLN A 171 -13.30 4.58 11.03
C GLN A 171 -12.02 3.76 11.05
N ARG A 172 -11.46 3.49 12.23
CA ARG A 172 -10.28 2.64 12.44
C ARG A 172 -10.57 1.15 12.27
N ASP A 173 -11.68 0.71 12.81
CA ASP A 173 -12.15 -0.68 12.72
C ASP A 173 -12.37 -1.12 11.26
N PHE A 174 -12.59 -0.17 10.39
CA PHE A 174 -12.84 -0.38 8.98
C PHE A 174 -11.60 -0.80 8.20
N GLU A 175 -10.44 -0.19 8.49
CA GLU A 175 -9.18 -0.49 7.82
C GLU A 175 -8.51 -1.76 8.35
N THR A 176 -8.87 -2.20 9.57
CA THR A 176 -8.25 -3.33 10.24
C THR A 176 -9.01 -4.65 10.08
N ARG A 177 -10.16 -4.63 9.42
CA ARG A 177 -11.02 -5.80 9.30
C ARG A 177 -10.85 -6.55 8.00
N ASP A 178 -9.99 -7.48 8.02
CA ASP A 178 -10.18 -8.73 7.30
C ASP A 178 -10.19 -9.82 8.36
N ALA A 179 -11.35 -10.14 8.82
CA ALA A 179 -11.47 -10.98 9.96
C ALA A 179 -10.80 -12.33 9.70
N PHE A 180 -9.70 -12.57 10.39
CA PHE A 180 -9.33 -13.91 10.81
C PHE A 180 -10.55 -14.57 11.52
N ASP A 181 -11.37 -13.80 12.20
CA ASP A 181 -12.69 -14.17 12.70
C ASP A 181 -13.73 -14.52 11.63
N GLY A 182 -13.65 -13.95 10.44
CA GLY A 182 -14.43 -14.40 9.28
C GLY A 182 -13.92 -15.74 8.73
N ASP A 183 -12.70 -16.09 9.06
CA ASP A 183 -12.20 -17.43 8.99
C ASP A 183 -12.65 -18.18 10.26
N SER A 184 -13.91 -18.56 10.32
CA SER A 184 -14.57 -19.34 11.38
C SER A 184 -13.82 -20.61 11.84
N GLY A 185 -12.53 -20.66 11.61
CA GLY A 185 -11.69 -21.78 11.86
C GLY A 185 -10.76 -21.66 13.06
N MET A 186 -10.51 -20.44 13.60
CA MET A 186 -9.83 -20.30 14.89
C MET A 186 -10.84 -20.55 16.00
N THR A 187 -11.15 -21.81 16.11
CA THR A 187 -12.12 -22.31 17.08
C THR A 187 -11.53 -22.28 18.50
N GLU A 188 -12.41 -22.39 19.51
CA GLU A 188 -12.05 -22.59 20.91
C GLU A 188 -10.95 -23.67 21.11
N THR A 189 -10.83 -24.63 20.19
CA THR A 189 -9.79 -25.67 20.20
C THR A 189 -8.38 -25.15 19.99
N LEU A 190 -8.18 -23.97 19.40
CA LEU A 190 -6.88 -23.33 19.19
C LEU A 190 -6.59 -22.23 20.22
N CYS A 191 -7.55 -21.91 21.09
CA CYS A 191 -7.41 -20.87 22.09
C CYS A 191 -6.16 -21.09 22.97
N GLY A 192 -5.32 -20.07 23.07
CA GLY A 192 -4.09 -20.11 23.86
C GLY A 192 -2.98 -21.02 23.32
N LYS A 193 -3.14 -21.64 22.16
CA LYS A 193 -2.11 -22.50 21.57
C LYS A 193 -1.16 -21.69 20.69
N GLY A 194 0.13 -21.99 20.78
CA GLY A 194 1.17 -21.51 19.89
C GLY A 194 1.57 -22.54 18.84
N GLY A 195 2.35 -22.09 17.84
CA GLY A 195 2.91 -22.93 16.80
C GLY A 195 2.26 -22.75 15.42
N PHE A 196 2.41 -23.77 14.57
CA PHE A 196 1.97 -23.73 13.19
C PHE A 196 0.62 -24.40 12.97
N PHE A 197 -0.28 -23.68 12.31
CA PHE A 197 -1.60 -24.17 11.90
C PHE A 197 -1.80 -23.93 10.41
N LEU A 198 -2.59 -24.81 9.78
CA LEU A 198 -2.88 -24.72 8.37
C LEU A 198 -4.40 -24.83 8.13
N ARG A 199 -4.89 -24.02 7.21
CA ARG A 199 -6.27 -24.08 6.71
C ARG A 199 -6.25 -24.28 5.19
N ASP A 200 -7.01 -25.24 4.68
CA ASP A 200 -7.32 -25.32 3.27
C ASP A 200 -8.47 -24.35 2.96
N VAL A 201 -8.14 -23.28 2.26
CA VAL A 201 -9.08 -22.19 1.95
C VAL A 201 -10.05 -22.62 0.86
N ALA A 202 -9.57 -23.32 -0.16
CA ALA A 202 -10.38 -23.81 -1.28
C ALA A 202 -11.43 -24.84 -0.82
N ALA A 203 -11.07 -25.67 0.15
CA ALA A 203 -11.99 -26.64 0.75
C ALA A 203 -12.88 -26.05 1.86
N ASN A 204 -12.76 -24.75 2.14
CA ASN A 204 -13.41 -24.10 3.28
C ASN A 204 -13.16 -24.82 4.62
N GLY A 205 -11.97 -25.37 4.77
CA GLY A 205 -11.53 -26.12 5.95
C GLY A 205 -11.40 -25.26 7.20
N LYS A 206 -11.29 -25.93 8.36
CA LYS A 206 -10.91 -25.28 9.62
C LYS A 206 -9.41 -25.26 9.78
N TYR A 207 -8.88 -24.34 10.60
CA TYR A 207 -7.49 -24.39 11.03
C TYR A 207 -7.24 -25.64 11.86
N ARG A 208 -6.16 -26.33 11.59
CA ARG A 208 -5.67 -27.49 12.32
C ARG A 208 -4.16 -27.41 12.48
N PRO A 209 -3.59 -28.05 13.50
CA PRO A 209 -2.14 -28.18 13.57
C PRO A 209 -1.61 -28.76 12.25
N ILE A 210 -0.51 -28.21 11.75
CA ILE A 210 0.02 -28.67 10.44
C ILE A 210 0.47 -30.14 10.48
N SER A 211 0.80 -30.67 11.67
CA SER A 211 1.12 -32.09 11.88
C SER A 211 -0.05 -33.03 11.52
N GLU A 212 -1.27 -32.52 11.46
CA GLU A 212 -2.47 -33.25 11.06
C GLU A 212 -2.76 -33.15 9.54
N ALA A 213 -1.97 -32.39 8.82
CA ALA A 213 -2.13 -32.18 7.37
C ALA A 213 -1.17 -33.12 6.60
N ALA A 214 -1.58 -34.38 6.40
CA ALA A 214 -0.74 -35.44 5.80
C ALA A 214 -0.25 -35.15 4.37
N ASP A 215 -0.94 -34.27 3.65
CA ASP A 215 -0.61 -33.82 2.29
C ASP A 215 0.38 -32.65 2.25
N PHE A 216 0.81 -32.14 3.40
CA PHE A 216 1.84 -31.13 3.52
C PHE A 216 3.02 -31.60 4.37
N LEU A 217 4.23 -31.20 3.97
CA LEU A 217 5.43 -31.31 4.81
C LEU A 217 5.84 -29.91 5.26
N LEU A 218 6.15 -29.80 6.54
CA LEU A 218 6.69 -28.58 7.13
C LEU A 218 8.12 -28.82 7.61
N TYR A 219 9.04 -28.06 7.11
CA TYR A 219 10.42 -28.01 7.59
C TYR A 219 10.64 -26.64 8.26
N VAL A 220 11.05 -26.68 9.52
CA VAL A 220 11.30 -25.49 10.33
C VAL A 220 12.73 -25.55 10.88
N LYS A 221 13.50 -24.52 10.59
CA LYS A 221 14.77 -24.26 11.24
C LYS A 221 14.63 -23.04 12.12
N GLU A 222 14.74 -23.23 13.41
CA GLU A 222 14.78 -22.13 14.39
C GLU A 222 16.24 -21.74 14.69
N SER A 223 16.47 -20.45 14.87
CA SER A 223 17.78 -19.91 15.26
C SER A 223 17.57 -18.76 16.23
N PRO A 224 18.38 -18.64 17.29
CA PRO A 224 18.31 -17.51 18.21
C PRO A 224 18.74 -16.22 17.49
N VAL A 225 18.06 -15.12 17.80
CA VAL A 225 18.41 -13.76 17.38
C VAL A 225 18.31 -12.81 18.56
N ASP A 226 18.73 -11.56 18.39
CA ASP A 226 18.64 -10.56 19.48
C ASP A 226 17.18 -10.35 19.89
N GLY A 227 16.91 -10.71 21.14
CA GLY A 227 15.58 -10.58 21.75
C GLY A 227 14.53 -11.58 21.28
N GLY A 228 14.89 -12.66 20.54
CA GLY A 228 13.88 -13.59 20.01
C GLY A 228 14.44 -14.75 19.21
N ARG A 229 13.66 -15.20 18.23
CA ARG A 229 13.98 -16.32 17.34
C ARG A 229 13.71 -15.97 15.89
N ALA A 230 14.53 -16.47 14.99
CA ALA A 230 14.30 -16.49 13.57
C ALA A 230 13.79 -17.87 13.14
N PHE A 231 12.83 -17.87 12.25
CA PHE A 231 12.24 -19.07 11.66
C PHE A 231 12.51 -19.06 10.14
N ASP A 232 13.12 -20.15 9.67
CA ASP A 232 13.30 -20.44 8.26
C ASP A 232 12.40 -21.64 7.93
N VAL A 233 11.34 -21.39 7.16
CA VAL A 233 10.23 -22.33 7.03
C VAL A 233 10.01 -22.69 5.57
N THR A 234 10.05 -23.97 5.26
CA THR A 234 9.62 -24.51 3.95
C THR A 234 8.40 -25.37 4.13
N VAL A 235 7.36 -25.06 3.36
CA VAL A 235 6.15 -25.86 3.23
C VAL A 235 6.12 -26.51 1.86
N ARG A 236 5.96 -27.84 1.81
CA ARG A 236 5.87 -28.58 0.56
C ARG A 236 4.55 -29.29 0.44
N GLU A 237 3.84 -29.04 -0.66
CA GLU A 237 2.64 -29.75 -1.06
C GLU A 237 3.02 -31.10 -1.71
N ARG A 238 2.35 -32.20 -1.35
CA ARG A 238 2.71 -33.58 -1.76
C ARG A 238 1.77 -34.23 -2.76
N SER A 239 0.56 -33.69 -2.90
CA SER A 239 -0.46 -34.28 -3.75
C SER A 239 -0.30 -33.95 -5.24
N GLY A 240 0.50 -32.91 -5.55
CA GLY A 240 0.67 -32.38 -6.91
C GLY A 240 -0.57 -31.67 -7.45
N ARG A 241 -1.52 -31.34 -6.58
CA ARG A 241 -2.75 -30.61 -6.92
C ARG A 241 -2.60 -29.12 -6.64
N ASP A 242 -3.42 -28.32 -7.30
CA ASP A 242 -3.55 -26.91 -6.97
C ASP A 242 -4.15 -26.76 -5.57
N ARG A 243 -3.51 -25.95 -4.73
CA ARG A 243 -3.96 -25.69 -3.36
C ARG A 243 -3.93 -24.21 -3.04
N ALA A 244 -4.89 -23.77 -2.26
CA ALA A 244 -4.94 -22.46 -1.64
C ALA A 244 -5.02 -22.65 -0.12
N VAL A 245 -3.98 -22.27 0.59
CA VAL A 245 -3.92 -22.49 2.04
C VAL A 245 -3.48 -21.22 2.78
N SER A 246 -3.99 -21.08 4.01
CA SER A 246 -3.47 -20.11 4.96
C SER A 246 -2.62 -20.86 6.00
N LEU A 247 -1.31 -20.57 6.01
CA LEU A 247 -0.37 -21.05 7.03
C LEU A 247 -0.27 -20.01 8.12
N VAL A 248 -0.55 -20.37 9.36
CA VAL A 248 -0.47 -19.49 10.53
C VAL A 248 0.68 -19.91 11.42
N TYR A 249 1.44 -18.95 11.89
CA TYR A 249 2.26 -19.10 13.10
C TYR A 249 1.69 -18.19 14.19
N ALA A 250 1.38 -18.76 15.36
CA ALA A 250 0.77 -18.05 16.47
C ALA A 250 1.61 -18.12 17.73
N ILE A 251 1.66 -17.01 18.46
CA ILE A 251 2.24 -16.89 19.79
C ILE A 251 1.09 -16.75 20.79
N PRO A 252 1.03 -17.59 21.85
CA PRO A 252 0.03 -17.44 22.89
C PRO A 252 0.28 -16.18 23.71
N LEU A 253 -0.78 -15.41 23.96
CA LEU A 253 -0.74 -14.23 24.81
C LEU A 253 -1.25 -14.54 26.23
N PRO A 254 -0.66 -13.94 27.27
CA PRO A 254 -1.12 -14.11 28.65
C PRO A 254 -2.51 -13.53 28.84
N GLU A 255 -3.15 -13.85 29.97
CA GLU A 255 -4.44 -13.27 30.35
C GLU A 255 -4.38 -11.75 30.51
N GLY A 256 -5.48 -11.07 30.20
CA GLY A 256 -5.65 -9.63 30.36
C GLY A 256 -5.86 -8.88 29.05
N PRO A 257 -5.99 -7.56 29.10
CA PRO A 257 -6.16 -6.70 27.94
C PRO A 257 -4.92 -6.76 27.02
N ILE A 258 -5.16 -6.72 25.71
CA ILE A 258 -4.12 -6.64 24.68
C ILE A 258 -4.04 -5.19 24.21
N ALA A 259 -2.88 -4.57 24.35
CA ALA A 259 -2.61 -3.30 23.70
C ALA A 259 -1.99 -3.58 22.32
N TRP A 260 -2.73 -3.30 21.28
CA TRP A 260 -2.32 -3.38 19.89
C TRP A 260 -1.68 -2.06 19.46
N HIS A 261 -0.44 -2.11 18.99
CA HIS A 261 0.30 -0.92 18.56
C HIS A 261 0.09 -0.68 17.07
N GLU A 262 -0.95 0.06 16.73
CA GLU A 262 -1.47 0.19 15.37
C GLU A 262 -0.58 1.06 14.46
N THR A 263 -0.10 2.19 15.01
CA THR A 263 0.81 3.10 14.30
C THR A 263 1.93 3.55 15.23
N LEU A 264 2.91 4.28 14.71
CA LEU A 264 4.00 4.83 15.51
C LEU A 264 3.54 5.82 16.60
N ARG A 265 2.26 6.22 16.59
CA ARG A 265 1.70 7.19 17.55
C ARG A 265 0.43 6.72 18.24
N ARG A 266 -0.14 5.61 17.78
CA ARG A 266 -1.42 5.16 18.29
C ARG A 266 -1.37 3.70 18.68
N SER A 267 -1.90 3.43 19.85
CA SER A 267 -2.15 2.08 20.36
C SER A 267 -3.61 1.98 20.78
N GLU A 268 -4.20 0.81 20.60
CA GLU A 268 -5.53 0.50 21.03
C GLU A 268 -5.51 -0.67 22.01
N THR A 269 -6.24 -0.56 23.11
CA THR A 269 -6.40 -1.67 24.07
C THR A 269 -7.75 -2.33 23.85
N PHE A 270 -7.75 -3.66 23.74
CA PHE A 270 -8.96 -4.44 23.52
C PHE A 270 -8.93 -5.75 24.33
N THR A 271 -10.12 -6.26 24.65
CA THR A 271 -10.32 -7.49 25.43
C THR A 271 -11.13 -8.56 24.69
N VAL A 272 -11.73 -8.18 23.58
CA VAL A 272 -12.53 -9.07 22.71
C VAL A 272 -12.27 -8.75 21.24
N GLY A 273 -12.45 -9.75 20.38
CA GLY A 273 -12.29 -9.60 18.93
C GLY A 273 -10.84 -9.60 18.47
N GLU A 274 -10.61 -9.04 17.33
CA GLU A 274 -9.35 -9.12 16.58
C GLU A 274 -8.90 -7.77 16.04
N ARG A 275 -7.58 -7.58 15.91
CA ARG A 275 -6.94 -6.43 15.23
C ARG A 275 -5.92 -6.92 14.23
N GLN A 276 -5.87 -6.29 13.05
CA GLN A 276 -4.91 -6.61 11.99
C GLN A 276 -4.31 -5.34 11.38
N TYR A 277 -3.07 -5.43 10.90
CA TYR A 277 -2.51 -4.45 9.95
C TYR A 277 -2.83 -4.92 8.53
N SER A 278 -3.65 -4.21 7.83
CA SER A 278 -3.94 -4.62 6.46
C SER A 278 -4.25 -3.47 5.52
N VAL A 279 -3.86 -3.64 4.25
CA VAL A 279 -4.25 -2.81 3.12
C VAL A 279 -4.82 -3.69 2.02
N SER A 280 -5.80 -3.19 1.27
CA SER A 280 -6.37 -3.95 0.16
C SER A 280 -5.35 -4.17 -0.95
N GLN A 281 -5.23 -5.41 -1.41
CA GLN A 281 -4.38 -5.83 -2.52
C GLN A 281 -5.18 -6.40 -3.71
N GLY A 282 -6.47 -6.17 -3.74
CA GLY A 282 -7.31 -6.68 -4.81
C GLY A 282 -7.59 -8.16 -4.71
N ASN A 283 -7.21 -8.96 -5.71
CA ASN A 283 -7.61 -10.34 -5.85
C ASN A 283 -6.62 -11.38 -5.31
N ALA A 284 -5.49 -10.97 -4.72
CA ALA A 284 -4.49 -11.90 -4.21
C ALA A 284 -4.79 -12.33 -2.76
N GLY A 285 -4.50 -13.56 -2.41
CA GLY A 285 -4.70 -14.15 -1.10
C GLY A 285 -6.12 -13.90 -0.56
N ARG A 286 -6.22 -13.36 0.65
CA ARG A 286 -7.51 -12.94 1.24
C ARG A 286 -7.92 -11.52 0.82
N GLY A 287 -7.27 -10.95 -0.19
CA GLY A 287 -7.52 -9.61 -0.70
C GLY A 287 -6.88 -8.48 0.13
N ARG A 288 -6.17 -8.81 1.20
CA ARG A 288 -5.46 -7.86 2.05
C ARG A 288 -4.06 -8.35 2.37
N HIS A 289 -3.16 -7.41 2.59
CA HIS A 289 -1.75 -7.65 2.90
C HIS A 289 -1.34 -6.75 4.07
N ALA A 290 -0.43 -7.21 4.92
CA ALA A 290 0.07 -6.37 6.00
C ALA A 290 0.89 -5.20 5.45
N ARG A 291 0.53 -3.98 5.89
CA ARG A 291 1.26 -2.77 5.51
C ARG A 291 2.64 -2.71 6.17
N TRP A 292 2.74 -3.18 7.43
CA TRP A 292 3.97 -3.19 8.20
C TRP A 292 4.73 -4.50 8.02
N PRO A 293 6.08 -4.47 8.06
CA PRO A 293 6.90 -5.69 8.04
C PRO A 293 6.85 -6.48 9.34
N PHE A 294 6.21 -5.95 10.38
CA PHE A 294 6.10 -6.56 11.70
C PHE A 294 4.80 -6.16 12.38
N ALA A 295 4.43 -6.93 13.39
CA ALA A 295 3.33 -6.63 14.29
C ALA A 295 3.84 -6.56 15.74
N ALA A 296 3.20 -5.71 16.56
CA ALA A 296 3.56 -5.50 17.93
C ALA A 296 2.33 -5.39 18.83
N ALA A 297 2.37 -6.12 19.96
CA ALA A 297 1.36 -6.05 21.00
C ALA A 297 2.00 -6.13 22.39
N THR A 298 1.34 -5.52 23.38
CA THR A 298 1.69 -5.73 24.79
C THR A 298 0.53 -6.34 25.54
N CYS A 299 0.82 -7.30 26.40
CA CYS A 299 -0.19 -7.99 27.22
C CYS A 299 0.45 -8.48 28.52
N GLY A 300 -0.21 -8.28 29.66
CA GLY A 300 0.31 -8.69 30.95
C GLY A 300 1.70 -8.10 31.29
N GLY A 301 1.97 -6.86 30.87
CA GLY A 301 3.26 -6.18 31.07
C GLY A 301 4.41 -6.70 30.18
N ARG A 302 4.13 -7.58 29.23
CA ARG A 302 5.12 -8.17 28.32
C ARG A 302 4.90 -7.69 26.90
N ALA A 303 5.99 -7.53 26.16
CA ALA A 303 5.98 -7.15 24.73
C ALA A 303 6.13 -8.38 23.82
N PHE A 304 5.36 -8.45 22.77
CA PHE A 304 5.34 -9.53 21.78
C PHE A 304 5.34 -8.93 20.39
N ALA A 305 6.24 -9.38 19.53
CA ALA A 305 6.28 -8.97 18.13
C ALA A 305 6.54 -10.15 17.20
N LEU A 306 6.01 -10.03 15.98
CA LEU A 306 6.31 -10.90 14.85
C LEU A 306 6.78 -10.02 13.69
N GLY A 307 7.80 -10.45 12.95
CA GLY A 307 8.32 -9.67 11.81
C GLY A 307 8.73 -10.58 10.66
N ILE A 308 8.59 -10.10 9.43
CA ILE A 308 9.02 -10.81 8.21
C ILE A 308 10.47 -10.47 7.89
N ASP A 309 11.23 -11.46 7.45
CA ASP A 309 12.56 -11.24 6.88
C ASP A 309 12.43 -10.62 5.47
N PRO A 310 13.05 -9.45 5.22
CA PRO A 310 12.98 -8.78 3.93
C PRO A 310 13.50 -9.60 2.74
N GLU A 311 14.34 -10.60 3.00
CA GLU A 311 14.93 -11.46 1.95
C GLU A 311 14.04 -12.64 1.53
N ALA A 312 12.95 -12.91 2.27
CA ALA A 312 12.01 -13.98 1.95
C ALA A 312 10.54 -13.58 2.24
N PRO A 313 10.03 -12.50 1.65
CA PRO A 313 8.64 -12.09 1.82
C PRO A 313 7.70 -13.03 1.07
N ALA A 314 6.47 -13.08 1.56
CA ALA A 314 5.35 -13.72 0.91
C ALA A 314 4.09 -12.86 1.12
N PHE A 315 2.99 -13.20 0.50
CA PHE A 315 1.71 -12.57 0.83
C PHE A 315 1.32 -12.93 2.27
N HIS A 316 1.26 -11.94 3.14
CA HIS A 316 1.08 -12.18 4.57
C HIS A 316 0.18 -11.14 5.25
N ARG A 317 -0.37 -11.55 6.39
CA ARG A 317 -1.17 -10.72 7.29
C ARG A 317 -0.69 -10.90 8.72
N PHE A 318 -0.77 -9.84 9.53
CA PHE A 318 -0.54 -9.91 10.97
C PHE A 318 -1.80 -9.56 11.74
N GLY A 319 -2.00 -10.18 12.88
CA GLY A 319 -3.07 -9.81 13.78
C GLY A 319 -2.88 -10.28 15.21
N ALA A 320 -3.71 -9.71 16.08
CA ALA A 320 -3.87 -10.16 17.46
C ALA A 320 -5.34 -10.43 17.73
N ASN A 321 -5.65 -11.59 18.30
CA ASN A 321 -7.00 -12.01 18.62
C ASN A 321 -7.17 -12.24 20.12
N ALA A 322 -8.01 -11.46 20.76
CA ALA A 322 -8.27 -11.57 22.19
C ALA A 322 -9.13 -12.79 22.55
N ASN A 323 -9.99 -13.26 21.64
CA ASN A 323 -10.85 -14.43 21.88
C ASN A 323 -10.02 -15.72 21.89
N THR A 324 -9.03 -15.83 21.01
CA THR A 324 -8.13 -16.97 20.94
C THR A 324 -6.83 -16.76 21.71
N ARG A 325 -6.61 -15.57 22.28
CA ARG A 325 -5.41 -15.23 23.05
C ARG A 325 -4.11 -15.45 22.27
N GLN A 326 -4.06 -14.91 21.05
CA GLN A 326 -2.93 -15.11 20.14
C GLN A 326 -2.49 -13.82 19.47
N LEU A 327 -1.17 -13.65 19.29
CA LEU A 327 -0.55 -12.83 18.26
C LEU A 327 -0.11 -13.76 17.14
N TYR A 328 -0.36 -13.42 15.89
CA TYR A 328 -0.12 -14.34 14.78
C TYR A 328 0.32 -13.65 13.49
N VAL A 329 1.00 -14.42 12.64
CA VAL A 329 1.22 -14.13 11.22
C VAL A 329 0.53 -15.20 10.39
N VAL A 330 -0.13 -14.78 9.31
CA VAL A 330 -0.74 -15.66 8.31
C VAL A 330 -0.02 -15.46 6.99
N PHE A 331 0.42 -16.54 6.37
CA PHE A 331 0.87 -16.57 4.99
C PHE A 331 -0.21 -17.20 4.12
N ASP A 332 -0.73 -16.44 3.16
CA ASP A 332 -1.71 -16.95 2.18
C ASP A 332 -0.94 -17.51 0.98
N LEU A 333 -0.85 -18.84 0.91
CA LEU A 333 0.03 -19.57 0.00
C LEU A 333 -0.76 -20.34 -1.06
N GLY A 334 -0.31 -20.22 -2.31
CA GLY A 334 -0.75 -21.03 -3.42
C GLY A 334 0.28 -22.12 -3.74
N PHE A 335 -0.18 -23.32 -4.08
CA PHE A 335 0.68 -24.40 -4.55
C PHE A 335 0.16 -24.95 -5.86
N ALA A 336 1.08 -25.31 -6.73
CA ALA A 336 0.79 -25.96 -8.01
C ALA A 336 1.89 -26.99 -8.29
N LYS A 337 1.64 -27.90 -9.24
CA LYS A 337 2.62 -28.89 -9.65
C LYS A 337 3.95 -28.24 -10.08
N GLU A 338 3.88 -27.09 -10.73
CA GLU A 338 5.02 -26.32 -11.23
C GLU A 338 5.75 -25.53 -10.10
N HIS A 339 5.09 -25.33 -8.94
CA HIS A 339 5.64 -24.64 -7.80
C HIS A 339 5.09 -25.26 -6.49
N PRO A 340 5.59 -26.46 -6.13
CA PRO A 340 5.04 -27.24 -5.01
C PRO A 340 5.56 -26.82 -3.64
N GLU A 341 6.47 -25.87 -3.56
CA GLU A 341 7.10 -25.40 -2.32
C GLU A 341 6.88 -23.93 -2.09
N ALA A 342 6.75 -23.55 -0.81
CA ALA A 342 6.76 -22.17 -0.37
C ALA A 342 7.81 -22.00 0.73
N HIS A 343 8.66 -21.00 0.58
CA HIS A 343 9.70 -20.66 1.55
C HIS A 343 9.40 -19.29 2.15
N VAL A 344 9.34 -19.22 3.50
CA VAL A 344 9.09 -17.98 4.23
C VAL A 344 10.05 -17.86 5.39
N ARG A 345 10.49 -16.65 5.70
CA ARG A 345 11.32 -16.36 6.87
C ARG A 345 10.73 -15.26 7.70
N PHE A 346 10.71 -15.44 9.00
CA PHE A 346 10.14 -14.45 9.92
C PHE A 346 10.78 -14.58 11.30
N TYR A 347 10.45 -13.63 12.17
CA TYR A 347 10.97 -13.54 13.54
C TYR A 347 9.82 -13.51 14.55
N ASP A 348 9.99 -14.11 15.71
CA ASP A 348 9.34 -13.67 16.94
C ASP A 348 10.35 -12.93 17.82
N PHE A 349 9.98 -11.80 18.39
CA PHE A 349 10.91 -10.99 19.17
C PHE A 349 10.21 -10.12 20.20
N THR A 350 11.00 -9.63 21.17
CA THR A 350 10.56 -8.69 22.19
C THR A 350 11.08 -7.29 21.92
N PHE A 351 10.46 -6.30 22.53
CA PHE A 351 10.84 -4.89 22.37
C PHE A 351 10.58 -4.09 23.64
N ASP A 352 11.03 -2.84 23.71
CA ASP A 352 10.71 -1.93 24.79
C ASP A 352 9.22 -1.53 24.73
N ALA A 353 8.41 -2.12 25.61
CA ALA A 353 6.97 -1.90 25.67
C ALA A 353 6.58 -0.44 25.90
N ALA A 354 7.43 0.35 26.59
CA ALA A 354 7.17 1.78 26.83
C ALA A 354 7.21 2.62 25.55
N GLN A 355 7.88 2.11 24.52
CA GLN A 355 8.00 2.77 23.21
C GLN A 355 6.96 2.29 22.17
N ALA A 356 6.06 1.38 22.55
CA ALA A 356 5.00 0.85 21.67
C ALA A 356 5.56 0.39 20.30
N LEU A 357 4.91 0.75 19.17
CA LEU A 357 5.36 0.35 17.83
C LEU A 357 6.76 0.89 17.48
N ARG A 358 7.15 2.04 18.02
CA ARG A 358 8.52 2.60 17.84
C ARG A 358 9.58 1.70 18.45
N GLY A 359 9.31 1.12 19.63
CA GLY A 359 10.20 0.13 20.27
C GLY A 359 10.33 -1.14 19.42
N ALA A 360 9.23 -1.64 18.87
CA ALA A 360 9.25 -2.77 17.95
C ALA A 360 10.02 -2.46 16.66
N LEU A 361 9.90 -1.25 16.12
CA LEU A 361 10.68 -0.81 14.97
C LEU A 361 12.19 -0.76 15.27
N VAL A 362 12.59 -0.30 16.47
CA VAL A 362 13.99 -0.33 16.91
C VAL A 362 14.51 -1.76 16.93
N ALA A 363 13.76 -2.69 17.52
CA ALA A 363 14.14 -4.10 17.55
C ALA A 363 14.20 -4.72 16.15
N TYR A 364 13.21 -4.46 15.31
CA TYR A 364 13.17 -4.92 13.92
C TYR A 364 14.33 -4.38 13.06
N ARG A 365 14.73 -3.12 13.26
CA ARG A 365 15.92 -2.55 12.60
C ARG A 365 17.22 -3.23 12.99
N ARG A 366 17.35 -3.65 14.24
CA ARG A 366 18.53 -4.43 14.69
C ARG A 366 18.57 -5.82 14.04
N LEU A 367 17.42 -6.45 13.86
CA LEU A 367 17.30 -7.74 13.18
C LEU A 367 17.57 -7.64 11.68
N ASN A 368 17.28 -6.49 11.05
CA ASN A 368 17.37 -6.27 9.61
C ASN A 368 18.18 -5.01 9.25
N PRO A 369 19.44 -4.90 9.64
CA PRO A 369 20.23 -3.67 9.45
C PRO A 369 20.43 -3.31 7.98
N GLU A 370 20.53 -4.30 7.08
CA GLU A 370 20.72 -4.08 5.65
C GLU A 370 19.49 -3.40 4.98
N MET A 371 18.28 -3.65 5.50
CA MET A 371 17.07 -2.95 5.03
C MET A 371 17.19 -1.43 5.17
N PHE A 372 17.84 -0.97 6.24
CA PHE A 372 17.94 0.44 6.61
C PHE A 372 19.31 1.06 6.27
N ARG A 373 20.16 0.31 5.58
CA ARG A 373 21.50 0.78 5.20
C ARG A 373 21.43 1.99 4.26
N VAL A 374 22.11 3.06 4.64
CA VAL A 374 22.25 4.28 3.83
C VAL A 374 23.52 4.16 2.99
N ARG A 375 23.37 4.13 1.66
CA ARG A 375 24.49 4.08 0.70
C ARG A 375 24.74 5.43 0.03
N CYS A 376 23.75 6.33 0.06
CA CYS A 376 23.89 7.68 -0.45
C CYS A 376 24.15 8.64 0.71
N SER A 377 25.35 9.22 0.79
CA SER A 377 25.77 10.10 1.87
C SER A 377 25.34 11.57 1.68
N ARG A 378 25.10 12.00 0.43
CA ARG A 378 24.66 13.34 0.09
C ARG A 378 23.27 13.31 -0.49
N HIS A 379 22.36 13.97 0.20
CA HIS A 379 20.95 14.02 -0.16
C HIS A 379 20.62 15.31 -0.93
N GLY A 380 19.50 15.33 -1.63
CA GLY A 380 19.02 16.49 -2.36
C GLY A 380 17.73 16.19 -3.09
N LEU A 381 17.21 17.18 -3.80
CA LEU A 381 15.97 17.06 -4.53
C LEU A 381 16.11 16.11 -5.72
N TRP A 382 15.02 15.46 -6.02
CA TRP A 382 14.86 14.59 -7.18
C TRP A 382 14.13 15.33 -8.29
N THR A 383 14.55 15.12 -9.55
CA THR A 383 13.83 15.59 -10.73
C THR A 383 13.86 14.55 -11.85
N VAL A 384 12.82 14.52 -12.66
CA VAL A 384 12.66 13.62 -13.80
C VAL A 384 12.29 14.39 -15.06
N MET A 385 12.65 13.85 -16.21
CA MET A 385 12.23 14.24 -17.57
C MET A 385 12.46 15.70 -17.96
N ASP A 386 13.02 16.56 -17.11
CA ASP A 386 13.27 17.95 -17.43
C ASP A 386 14.76 18.25 -17.64
N SER A 387 15.05 19.25 -18.47
CA SER A 387 16.39 19.77 -18.64
C SER A 387 16.66 20.89 -17.64
N LEU A 388 17.68 20.74 -16.83
CA LEU A 388 18.11 21.77 -15.88
C LEU A 388 19.12 22.77 -16.49
N LYS A 389 19.59 22.55 -17.72
CA LYS A 389 20.59 23.42 -18.38
C LYS A 389 20.18 24.89 -18.50
N ASN A 390 18.88 25.11 -18.64
CA ASN A 390 18.33 26.46 -18.82
C ASN A 390 17.69 27.01 -17.56
N LEU A 391 17.87 26.34 -16.40
CA LEU A 391 17.35 26.84 -15.11
C LEU A 391 18.38 27.79 -14.48
N PRO A 392 18.11 29.09 -14.42
CA PRO A 392 19.06 30.05 -13.84
C PRO A 392 19.20 29.81 -12.32
N GLY A 393 20.45 29.93 -11.82
CA GLY A 393 20.74 29.74 -10.39
C GLY A 393 20.37 28.35 -9.89
N LEU A 394 20.81 27.31 -10.62
CA LEU A 394 20.54 25.91 -10.33
C LEU A 394 20.90 25.52 -8.89
N GLU A 395 21.94 26.11 -8.35
CA GLU A 395 22.47 25.90 -7.00
C GLU A 395 21.47 26.28 -5.89
N ASP A 396 20.56 27.19 -6.17
CA ASP A 396 19.54 27.64 -5.20
C ASP A 396 18.48 26.56 -4.89
N PHE A 397 18.33 25.55 -5.77
CA PHE A 397 17.25 24.55 -5.66
C PHE A 397 17.70 23.29 -4.91
N GLY A 398 18.98 22.98 -4.87
CA GLY A 398 19.53 21.84 -4.13
C GLY A 398 19.21 20.46 -4.73
N PHE A 399 19.19 20.36 -6.05
CA PHE A 399 19.03 19.07 -6.76
C PHE A 399 20.19 18.12 -6.48
N ARG A 400 19.89 16.81 -6.54
CA ARG A 400 20.88 15.74 -6.44
C ARG A 400 20.58 14.56 -7.34
N PHE A 401 19.33 14.18 -7.51
CA PHE A 401 18.91 12.94 -8.18
C PHE A 401 18.19 13.25 -9.50
N ARG A 402 18.69 12.62 -10.59
CA ARG A 402 18.19 12.82 -11.96
C ARG A 402 17.66 11.52 -12.55
N GLY A 403 16.38 11.44 -12.85
CA GLY A 403 15.76 10.31 -13.57
C GLY A 403 15.86 10.42 -15.11
N ARG A 404 16.92 11.06 -15.66
CA ARG A 404 17.05 11.29 -17.09
C ARG A 404 18.50 11.13 -17.56
N MET A 405 18.72 10.33 -18.61
CA MET A 405 20.05 9.99 -19.12
C MET A 405 20.58 10.91 -20.23
N SER A 406 19.83 11.91 -20.70
CA SER A 406 20.21 12.67 -21.90
C SER A 406 21.25 13.76 -21.65
N GLU A 407 21.64 14.03 -20.40
CA GLU A 407 22.48 15.16 -20.02
C GLU A 407 23.56 14.77 -19.01
N ILE A 408 24.09 13.55 -19.12
CA ILE A 408 25.07 12.98 -18.16
C ILE A 408 26.24 13.91 -17.92
N THR A 409 26.87 14.46 -18.97
CA THR A 409 28.04 15.37 -18.83
C THR A 409 27.65 16.61 -18.00
N PHE A 410 26.50 17.20 -18.27
CA PHE A 410 26.04 18.34 -17.49
C PHE A 410 25.76 17.94 -16.02
N ASP A 411 25.18 16.78 -15.81
CA ASP A 411 24.89 16.26 -14.47
C ASP A 411 26.19 16.02 -13.69
N ASP A 412 27.22 15.44 -14.35
CA ASP A 412 28.57 15.24 -13.76
C ASP A 412 29.25 16.56 -13.37
N GLU A 413 29.10 17.61 -14.21
CA GLU A 413 29.65 18.96 -13.95
C GLU A 413 28.97 19.67 -12.78
N HIS A 414 27.73 19.34 -12.47
CA HIS A 414 26.90 20.00 -11.44
C HIS A 414 26.67 19.12 -10.21
N ASP A 415 27.44 18.04 -10.04
CA ASP A 415 27.36 17.12 -8.90
C ASP A 415 25.95 16.50 -8.73
N LEU A 416 25.30 16.19 -9.87
CA LEU A 416 24.02 15.50 -9.93
C LEU A 416 24.25 14.02 -10.24
N LEU A 417 23.48 13.14 -9.62
CA LEU A 417 23.51 11.70 -9.86
C LEU A 417 22.48 11.32 -10.93
N THR A 418 22.92 10.68 -12.00
CA THR A 418 22.10 10.29 -13.15
C THR A 418 21.69 8.82 -13.06
N PHE A 419 20.37 8.56 -13.09
CA PHE A 419 19.81 7.21 -13.03
C PHE A 419 19.18 6.80 -14.36
N ARG A 420 19.41 5.56 -14.75
CA ARG A 420 18.82 4.97 -15.95
C ARG A 420 17.37 4.53 -15.66
N TYR A 421 16.44 5.08 -16.41
CA TYR A 421 15.02 4.80 -16.27
C TYR A 421 14.65 3.39 -16.74
N THR A 422 13.91 2.66 -15.90
CA THR A 422 13.14 1.47 -16.25
C THR A 422 11.80 1.48 -15.51
N GLU A 423 10.80 0.77 -16.04
CA GLU A 423 9.50 0.63 -15.40
C GLU A 423 9.18 -0.88 -15.28
N PRO A 424 9.23 -1.48 -14.07
CA PRO A 424 8.95 -2.89 -13.88
C PRO A 424 7.50 -3.22 -14.20
N SER A 425 7.26 -4.45 -14.65
CA SER A 425 5.93 -5.07 -14.81
C SER A 425 4.99 -4.42 -15.83
N THR A 426 5.45 -3.47 -16.63
CA THR A 426 4.63 -2.77 -17.62
C THR A 426 5.37 -2.55 -18.93
N TRP A 427 4.65 -2.49 -20.01
CA TRP A 427 5.17 -2.03 -21.29
C TRP A 427 4.12 -1.19 -22.02
N TRP A 428 4.44 0.09 -22.26
CA TRP A 428 3.65 1.05 -22.98
C TRP A 428 3.96 0.96 -24.48
N VAL A 429 2.96 0.53 -25.26
CA VAL A 429 3.10 0.34 -26.70
C VAL A 429 2.29 1.42 -27.40
N SER A 430 2.98 2.38 -28.02
CA SER A 430 2.30 3.37 -28.85
C SER A 430 1.87 2.77 -30.18
N VAL A 431 0.67 3.10 -30.63
CA VAL A 431 0.15 2.75 -31.97
C VAL A 431 1.07 3.29 -33.07
N PRO A 432 1.18 2.61 -34.21
CA PRO A 432 1.80 3.15 -35.41
C PRO A 432 1.24 4.52 -35.78
N ARG A 433 2.06 5.38 -36.36
CA ARG A 433 1.66 6.77 -36.66
C ARG A 433 0.41 6.86 -37.50
N GLU A 434 0.23 5.95 -38.47
CA GLU A 434 -0.92 5.84 -39.37
C GLU A 434 -2.21 5.43 -38.67
N GLN A 435 -2.14 4.92 -37.45
CA GLN A 435 -3.30 4.50 -36.65
C GLN A 435 -3.66 5.50 -35.56
N LYS A 436 -2.84 6.52 -35.33
CA LYS A 436 -3.12 7.55 -34.32
C LYS A 436 -4.47 8.23 -34.58
N GLY A 437 -5.26 8.35 -33.50
CA GLY A 437 -6.60 8.93 -33.56
C GLY A 437 -7.69 7.99 -34.05
N LYS A 438 -7.38 6.77 -34.50
CA LYS A 438 -8.35 5.71 -34.81
C LYS A 438 -8.66 4.86 -33.60
N ALA A 439 -9.78 4.12 -33.65
CA ALA A 439 -10.07 3.10 -32.65
C ALA A 439 -8.96 2.02 -32.68
N PHE A 440 -8.49 1.63 -31.51
CA PHE A 440 -7.44 0.65 -31.35
C PHE A 440 -7.82 -0.30 -30.20
N THR A 441 -7.88 -1.59 -30.49
CA THR A 441 -8.31 -2.62 -29.54
C THR A 441 -7.11 -3.33 -28.91
N LEU A 442 -7.36 -4.20 -27.92
CA LEU A 442 -6.31 -5.08 -27.36
C LEU A 442 -5.83 -6.09 -28.39
N GLU A 443 -6.73 -6.58 -29.27
CA GLU A 443 -6.40 -7.49 -30.37
C GLU A 443 -5.46 -6.83 -31.37
N ASP A 444 -5.73 -5.55 -31.75
CA ASP A 444 -4.83 -4.77 -32.62
C ASP A 444 -3.46 -4.60 -31.96
N GLY A 445 -3.44 -4.34 -30.65
CA GLY A 445 -2.22 -4.25 -29.84
C GLY A 445 -1.44 -5.55 -29.82
N CYS A 446 -2.10 -6.67 -29.66
CA CYS A 446 -1.51 -8.01 -29.70
C CYS A 446 -0.89 -8.29 -31.07
N ALA A 447 -1.67 -8.12 -32.17
CA ALA A 447 -1.20 -8.31 -33.53
C ALA A 447 0.01 -7.44 -33.88
N TYR A 448 0.02 -6.19 -33.38
CA TYR A 448 1.16 -5.30 -33.55
C TYR A 448 2.41 -5.78 -32.80
N CYS A 449 2.26 -6.22 -31.54
CA CYS A 449 3.36 -6.79 -30.75
C CYS A 449 3.90 -8.07 -31.38
N GLU A 450 3.06 -8.97 -31.89
CA GLU A 450 3.48 -10.16 -32.65
C GLU A 450 4.28 -9.78 -33.90
N THR A 451 3.83 -8.78 -34.64
CA THR A 451 4.54 -8.26 -35.83
C THR A 451 5.93 -7.72 -35.45
N LEU A 452 6.04 -6.99 -34.33
CA LEU A 452 7.33 -6.50 -33.83
C LEU A 452 8.24 -7.65 -33.41
N ALA A 453 7.73 -8.63 -32.69
CA ALA A 453 8.49 -9.80 -32.25
C ALA A 453 9.01 -10.65 -33.41
N ALA A 454 8.22 -10.79 -34.48
CA ALA A 454 8.59 -11.55 -35.68
C ALA A 454 9.76 -10.91 -36.48
N ARG A 455 10.04 -9.62 -36.28
CA ARG A 455 11.17 -8.94 -36.96
C ARG A 455 12.54 -9.38 -36.42
N GLY A 456 12.58 -10.27 -35.44
CA GLY A 456 13.78 -10.82 -34.82
C GLY A 456 14.43 -9.87 -33.81
N PRO A 457 15.45 -10.36 -33.08
CA PRO A 457 16.13 -9.57 -32.08
C PRO A 457 16.94 -8.46 -32.73
N THR A 458 16.83 -7.26 -32.17
CA THR A 458 17.71 -6.15 -32.49
C THR A 458 18.65 -5.91 -31.33
N GLU A 459 19.91 -5.69 -31.64
CA GLU A 459 20.88 -5.28 -30.63
C GLU A 459 20.49 -3.93 -30.03
N MET A 460 20.86 -3.73 -28.79
CA MET A 460 20.72 -2.42 -28.16
C MET A 460 21.68 -1.43 -28.80
N LYS A 461 21.24 -0.21 -29.07
CA LYS A 461 22.03 0.86 -29.67
C LYS A 461 23.30 1.18 -28.85
N SER A 462 23.24 1.02 -27.55
CA SER A 462 24.40 1.12 -26.63
C SER A 462 24.02 0.45 -25.30
N ALA A 463 25.01 0.19 -24.45
CA ALA A 463 24.80 -0.36 -23.11
C ALA A 463 23.90 0.52 -22.22
N ARG A 464 23.90 1.84 -22.47
CA ARG A 464 23.09 2.83 -21.72
C ARG A 464 21.67 3.02 -22.28
N ALA A 465 21.41 2.63 -23.53
CA ALA A 465 20.14 2.85 -24.20
C ALA A 465 19.02 2.01 -23.57
N GLN A 466 17.80 2.44 -23.80
CA GLN A 466 16.62 1.58 -23.61
C GLN A 466 16.53 0.55 -24.73
N ALA A 467 15.84 -0.55 -24.47
CA ALA A 467 15.61 -1.58 -25.47
C ALA A 467 14.78 -1.06 -26.65
N THR A 468 14.96 -1.69 -27.82
CA THR A 468 14.18 -1.38 -29.00
C THR A 468 12.76 -1.95 -28.85
N PRO A 469 11.75 -1.41 -29.57
CA PRO A 469 10.40 -1.98 -29.55
C PRO A 469 10.35 -3.46 -29.92
N GLN A 470 11.23 -3.93 -30.83
CA GLN A 470 11.34 -5.33 -31.20
C GLN A 470 11.82 -6.20 -30.05
N ARG A 471 12.85 -5.74 -29.32
CA ARG A 471 13.35 -6.44 -28.12
C ARG A 471 12.30 -6.46 -27.00
N TYR A 472 11.57 -5.36 -26.79
CA TYR A 472 10.44 -5.32 -25.88
C TYR A 472 9.34 -6.33 -26.25
N ALA A 473 9.01 -6.43 -27.54
CA ALA A 473 7.98 -7.36 -28.02
C ALA A 473 8.37 -8.84 -27.80
N GLN A 474 9.66 -9.16 -27.89
CA GLN A 474 10.15 -10.51 -27.57
C GLN A 474 10.02 -10.81 -26.08
N GLY A 475 10.39 -9.87 -25.21
CA GLY A 475 10.19 -10.01 -23.77
C GLY A 475 8.71 -10.09 -23.40
N TRP A 476 7.86 -9.30 -24.05
CA TRP A 476 6.41 -9.34 -23.86
C TRP A 476 5.82 -10.73 -24.14
N LYS A 477 6.23 -11.38 -25.23
CA LYS A 477 5.74 -12.72 -25.60
C LYS A 477 5.99 -13.75 -24.50
N THR A 478 7.10 -13.65 -23.79
CA THR A 478 7.47 -14.55 -22.68
C THR A 478 6.85 -14.13 -21.36
N SER A 479 6.61 -12.83 -21.16
CA SER A 479 6.33 -12.26 -19.83
C SER A 479 4.92 -11.70 -19.65
N VAL A 480 4.08 -11.65 -20.72
CA VAL A 480 2.72 -11.09 -20.58
C VAL A 480 1.89 -11.92 -19.62
N ILE A 481 1.32 -11.28 -18.62
CA ILE A 481 0.49 -11.98 -17.63
C ILE A 481 -0.86 -12.37 -18.23
N ARG A 482 -1.47 -13.40 -17.64
CA ARG A 482 -2.80 -13.86 -18.03
C ARG A 482 -3.78 -13.69 -16.87
N ASP A 483 -5.02 -13.40 -17.22
CA ASP A 483 -6.13 -13.43 -16.28
C ASP A 483 -6.64 -14.85 -16.00
N ALA A 484 -7.70 -14.96 -15.20
CA ALA A 484 -8.30 -16.25 -14.83
C ALA A 484 -8.86 -17.04 -16.03
N ASP A 485 -9.20 -16.37 -17.11
CA ASP A 485 -9.74 -16.97 -18.33
C ASP A 485 -8.63 -17.31 -19.36
N GLY A 486 -7.37 -17.02 -19.01
CA GLY A 486 -6.21 -17.25 -19.86
C GLY A 486 -5.95 -16.13 -20.89
N ALA A 487 -6.71 -15.05 -20.85
CA ALA A 487 -6.50 -13.91 -21.74
C ALA A 487 -5.30 -13.06 -21.29
N MET A 488 -4.56 -12.50 -22.24
CA MET A 488 -3.47 -11.57 -21.96
C MET A 488 -4.00 -10.30 -21.30
N VAL A 489 -3.31 -9.83 -20.26
CA VAL A 489 -3.74 -8.66 -19.51
C VAL A 489 -3.10 -7.39 -20.05
N GLY A 490 -3.93 -6.51 -20.57
CA GLY A 490 -3.56 -5.18 -21.05
C GLY A 490 -4.74 -4.23 -20.97
N GLN A 491 -4.48 -2.97 -21.21
CA GLN A 491 -5.54 -1.95 -21.34
C GLN A 491 -5.19 -0.96 -22.43
N THR A 492 -6.17 -0.59 -23.24
CA THR A 492 -6.01 0.51 -24.18
C THR A 492 -5.81 1.83 -23.41
N CYS A 493 -4.96 2.68 -23.89
CA CYS A 493 -4.65 3.95 -23.23
C CYS A 493 -4.53 5.09 -24.22
N LYS A 494 -4.91 6.28 -23.76
CA LYS A 494 -4.70 7.54 -24.46
C LYS A 494 -4.15 8.55 -23.47
N ARG A 495 -2.85 8.58 -23.38
CA ARG A 495 -2.08 9.46 -22.50
C ARG A 495 -1.24 10.42 -23.34
N SER A 496 -0.76 11.50 -22.74
CA SER A 496 0.11 12.45 -23.45
C SER A 496 1.42 11.80 -23.95
N TRP A 497 1.90 10.75 -23.28
CA TRP A 497 3.11 10.01 -23.66
C TRP A 497 2.84 8.72 -24.44
N CYS A 498 1.64 8.15 -24.39
CA CYS A 498 1.29 6.91 -25.08
C CYS A 498 -0.18 6.89 -25.50
N GLU A 499 -0.42 6.78 -26.79
CA GLU A 499 -1.70 6.37 -27.35
C GLU A 499 -1.53 4.95 -27.89
N GLY A 500 -2.19 3.94 -27.26
CA GLY A 500 -2.02 2.54 -27.64
C GLY A 500 -2.44 1.57 -26.56
N VAL A 501 -1.55 0.68 -26.15
CA VAL A 501 -1.80 -0.36 -25.14
C VAL A 501 -0.74 -0.33 -24.05
N LEU A 502 -1.18 -0.42 -22.80
CA LEU A 502 -0.35 -0.77 -21.65
C LEU A 502 -0.49 -2.27 -21.40
N TRP A 503 0.57 -3.03 -21.60
CA TRP A 503 0.66 -4.44 -21.25
C TRP A 503 1.16 -4.60 -19.82
N LEU A 504 0.61 -5.58 -19.10
CA LEU A 504 1.11 -5.99 -17.78
C LEU A 504 1.95 -7.25 -17.92
N LEU A 505 3.12 -7.23 -17.30
CA LEU A 505 4.16 -8.24 -17.50
C LEU A 505 4.61 -8.88 -16.18
N ASN A 506 4.95 -10.16 -16.22
CA ASN A 506 5.71 -10.79 -15.17
C ASN A 506 7.20 -10.55 -15.45
N SER A 507 7.77 -9.60 -14.71
CA SER A 507 9.15 -9.14 -14.88
C SER A 507 10.15 -9.88 -13.98
N ALA A 508 9.74 -10.98 -13.34
CA ALA A 508 10.67 -11.76 -12.52
C ALA A 508 11.79 -12.36 -13.39
N PRO A 509 13.04 -12.40 -12.89
CA PRO A 509 14.20 -12.80 -13.69
C PRO A 509 14.14 -14.23 -14.24
N GLY A 510 13.46 -15.16 -13.52
CA GLY A 510 13.38 -16.57 -13.86
C GLY A 510 12.33 -16.94 -14.92
N ILE A 511 11.50 -15.98 -15.36
CA ILE A 511 10.41 -16.26 -16.30
C ILE A 511 10.94 -16.76 -17.65
N GLY A 512 10.34 -17.85 -18.14
CA GLY A 512 10.73 -18.53 -19.38
C GLY A 512 11.97 -19.43 -19.25
N GLY A 513 12.56 -19.50 -18.07
CA GLY A 513 13.71 -20.34 -17.78
C GLY A 513 15.06 -19.76 -18.22
N PRO A 514 16.15 -20.54 -18.07
CA PRO A 514 17.50 -20.06 -18.35
C PRO A 514 17.68 -19.58 -19.80
N GLY A 515 18.16 -18.37 -19.98
CA GLY A 515 18.45 -17.80 -21.30
C GLY A 515 17.26 -17.19 -22.03
N ALA A 516 16.04 -17.34 -21.51
CA ALA A 516 14.87 -16.76 -22.16
C ALA A 516 14.94 -15.24 -22.23
N MET A 517 14.47 -14.68 -23.35
CA MET A 517 14.24 -13.25 -23.48
C MET A 517 12.91 -12.91 -22.78
N ASN A 518 12.98 -12.47 -21.54
CA ASN A 518 11.88 -12.00 -20.72
C ASN A 518 11.98 -10.51 -20.44
N ASP A 519 10.96 -9.94 -19.80
CA ASP A 519 10.91 -8.50 -19.54
C ASP A 519 12.08 -8.00 -18.68
N PHE A 520 12.54 -8.77 -17.69
CA PHE A 520 13.72 -8.44 -16.90
C PHE A 520 14.98 -8.30 -17.79
N ARG A 521 15.25 -9.28 -18.64
CA ARG A 521 16.39 -9.24 -19.54
C ARG A 521 16.30 -8.12 -20.58
N VAL A 522 15.10 -7.82 -21.03
CA VAL A 522 14.87 -6.70 -21.95
C VAL A 522 15.23 -5.37 -21.28
N LYS A 523 14.75 -5.14 -20.08
CA LYS A 523 14.88 -3.84 -19.38
C LYS A 523 16.23 -3.66 -18.71
N ILE A 524 16.69 -4.68 -18.02
CA ILE A 524 17.91 -4.62 -17.22
C ILE A 524 19.13 -4.95 -18.07
N ALA A 525 19.03 -5.91 -18.98
CA ALA A 525 20.13 -6.39 -19.82
C ALA A 525 21.42 -6.63 -18.98
N PRO A 526 21.41 -7.67 -18.10
CA PRO A 526 22.53 -7.91 -17.18
C PRO A 526 23.87 -8.07 -17.89
N GLU A 527 23.86 -8.60 -19.10
CA GLU A 527 25.00 -8.80 -19.97
C GLU A 527 25.72 -7.48 -20.37
N LEU A 528 25.04 -6.34 -20.21
CA LEU A 528 25.59 -5.02 -20.55
C LEU A 528 26.00 -4.20 -19.33
N PHE A 529 25.89 -4.73 -18.12
CA PHE A 529 26.14 -3.98 -16.88
C PHE A 529 27.59 -3.47 -16.80
N ASP A 530 28.58 -4.27 -17.21
CA ASP A 530 29.97 -3.88 -17.20
C ASP A 530 30.25 -2.70 -18.13
N ALA A 531 29.72 -2.76 -19.34
CA ALA A 531 29.84 -1.68 -20.31
C ALA A 531 29.02 -0.44 -19.90
N ARG A 532 27.89 -0.63 -19.25
CA ARG A 532 27.01 0.45 -18.77
C ARG A 532 27.67 1.28 -17.67
N TYR A 533 28.32 0.62 -16.74
CA TYR A 533 28.94 1.20 -15.55
C TYR A 533 30.45 1.17 -15.58
N SER A 534 31.05 1.38 -16.77
CA SER A 534 32.48 1.38 -16.97
C SER A 534 33.20 2.62 -16.39
N GLU A 535 32.49 3.72 -16.21
CA GLU A 535 33.03 4.92 -15.60
C GLU A 535 33.03 4.81 -14.08
N PRO A 536 33.98 5.44 -13.35
CA PRO A 536 33.99 5.40 -11.88
C PRO A 536 32.84 6.23 -11.30
N PHE A 537 32.23 5.72 -10.20
CA PHE A 537 31.23 6.49 -9.45
C PHE A 537 31.90 7.71 -8.77
N PRO A 538 31.27 8.89 -8.77
CA PRO A 538 29.96 9.29 -9.31
C PRO A 538 30.04 9.96 -10.69
N LYS A 539 30.55 9.28 -11.70
CA LYS A 539 30.58 9.75 -13.08
C LYS A 539 29.80 8.83 -14.00
N GLY A 540 29.28 9.42 -15.06
CA GLY A 540 28.49 8.70 -16.04
C GLY A 540 27.07 8.35 -15.51
N LEU A 541 26.72 7.07 -15.57
CA LEU A 541 25.48 6.58 -14.93
C LEU A 541 25.77 6.17 -13.49
N ASP A 542 24.99 6.70 -12.56
CA ASP A 542 25.16 6.47 -11.14
C ASP A 542 24.25 5.36 -10.60
N GLY A 543 23.27 4.95 -11.38
CA GLY A 543 22.38 3.89 -10.94
C GLY A 543 21.20 3.59 -11.85
N GLU A 544 20.30 2.77 -11.32
CA GLU A 544 19.04 2.38 -11.96
C GLU A 544 17.85 3.10 -11.28
N TYR A 545 16.92 3.60 -12.08
CA TYR A 545 15.67 4.19 -11.64
C TYR A 545 14.50 3.28 -12.01
N TYR A 546 13.73 2.87 -11.01
CA TYR A 546 12.55 2.02 -11.17
C TYR A 546 11.31 2.89 -11.02
N ASP A 547 10.69 3.23 -12.13
CA ASP A 547 9.46 4.01 -12.11
C ASP A 547 8.25 3.16 -11.78
N SER A 548 7.22 3.78 -11.21
CA SER A 548 5.93 3.15 -10.93
C SER A 548 6.03 1.83 -10.14
N ALA A 549 6.98 1.73 -9.19
CA ALA A 549 7.31 0.48 -8.51
C ALA A 549 6.11 -0.24 -7.86
N GLU A 550 5.15 0.51 -7.30
CA GLU A 550 3.89 -0.01 -6.74
C GLU A 550 2.64 0.36 -7.58
N MET A 551 2.80 1.16 -8.65
CA MET A 551 1.70 1.57 -9.53
C MET A 551 1.53 0.59 -10.69
N TYR A 552 0.37 0.60 -11.33
CA TYR A 552 -0.01 -0.27 -12.45
C TYR A 552 0.10 -1.79 -12.19
N VAL A 553 0.62 -2.18 -11.04
CA VAL A 553 0.83 -3.58 -10.68
C VAL A 553 -0.29 -4.17 -9.81
N THR A 554 -1.04 -3.35 -9.07
CA THR A 554 -2.21 -3.77 -8.31
C THR A 554 -3.49 -3.46 -9.10
N PRO A 555 -4.55 -4.24 -8.99
CA PRO A 555 -4.74 -5.45 -8.15
C PRO A 555 -4.48 -6.77 -8.90
N TRP A 556 -3.74 -6.76 -9.99
CA TRP A 556 -3.61 -7.89 -10.91
C TRP A 556 -2.81 -9.06 -10.32
N CYS A 557 -3.27 -10.27 -10.62
CA CYS A 557 -2.57 -11.53 -10.42
C CYS A 557 -2.24 -12.15 -11.77
N ASP A 558 -1.14 -12.88 -11.84
CA ASP A 558 -0.73 -13.62 -13.02
C ASP A 558 -1.13 -15.07 -12.86
N PHE A 559 -2.03 -15.55 -13.75
CA PHE A 559 -2.52 -16.93 -13.80
C PHE A 559 -1.75 -17.80 -14.79
N ALA A 560 -0.74 -17.25 -15.49
CA ALA A 560 0.06 -18.01 -16.44
C ALA A 560 0.87 -19.08 -15.71
N ARG A 561 0.46 -20.34 -15.87
CA ARG A 561 1.11 -21.47 -15.17
C ARG A 561 2.57 -21.66 -15.60
N GLU A 562 2.88 -21.32 -16.84
CA GLU A 562 4.24 -21.32 -17.40
C GLU A 562 5.19 -20.36 -16.66
N HIS A 563 4.66 -19.41 -15.91
CA HIS A 563 5.45 -18.48 -15.10
C HIS A 563 5.76 -19.02 -13.69
N PHE A 564 4.97 -19.96 -13.18
CA PHE A 564 5.07 -20.42 -11.80
C PHE A 564 6.46 -20.97 -11.45
N ALA A 565 7.00 -21.83 -12.30
CA ALA A 565 8.33 -22.41 -12.11
C ALA A 565 9.48 -21.39 -12.17
N GLY A 566 9.24 -20.22 -12.74
CA GLY A 566 10.21 -19.13 -12.85
C GLY A 566 10.23 -18.19 -11.65
N MET A 567 9.31 -18.33 -10.69
CA MET A 567 9.28 -17.52 -9.47
C MET A 567 10.17 -18.11 -8.39
N GLU A 568 10.92 -17.26 -7.71
CA GLU A 568 11.66 -17.62 -6.49
C GLU A 568 10.80 -17.45 -5.23
N THR A 569 9.86 -16.50 -5.26
CA THR A 569 8.96 -16.22 -4.15
C THR A 569 7.75 -17.16 -4.16
N PRO A 570 7.13 -17.40 -2.99
CA PRO A 570 5.93 -18.22 -2.92
C PRO A 570 4.80 -17.68 -3.80
N LEU A 571 4.07 -18.59 -4.43
CA LEU A 571 2.77 -18.27 -5.01
C LEU A 571 1.78 -17.93 -3.90
N THR A 572 0.77 -17.13 -4.25
CA THR A 572 -0.43 -16.99 -3.45
C THR A 572 -1.63 -17.54 -4.23
N PHE A 573 -2.83 -17.25 -3.82
CA PHE A 573 -4.03 -17.68 -4.53
C PHE A 573 -4.92 -16.47 -4.85
N ASP A 574 -5.68 -16.60 -5.93
CA ASP A 574 -6.70 -15.62 -6.25
C ASP A 574 -7.85 -15.72 -5.23
N ARG A 575 -8.23 -14.58 -4.67
CA ARG A 575 -9.25 -14.46 -3.63
C ARG A 575 -10.62 -15.04 -4.01
N ASP A 576 -10.98 -14.89 -5.29
CA ASP A 576 -12.32 -15.24 -5.75
C ASP A 576 -12.41 -16.70 -6.24
N THR A 577 -11.35 -17.20 -6.89
CA THR A 577 -11.31 -18.54 -7.48
C THR A 577 -10.54 -19.56 -6.65
N HIS A 578 -9.77 -19.10 -5.67
CA HIS A 578 -8.81 -19.89 -4.90
C HIS A 578 -7.78 -20.66 -5.76
N ARG A 579 -7.55 -20.24 -7.00
CA ARG A 579 -6.50 -20.81 -7.85
C ARG A 579 -5.14 -20.22 -7.48
N PRO A 580 -4.06 -21.02 -7.52
CA PRO A 580 -2.71 -20.50 -7.37
C PRO A 580 -2.41 -19.44 -8.43
N VAL A 581 -1.72 -18.38 -8.00
CA VAL A 581 -1.35 -17.25 -8.86
C VAL A 581 -0.03 -16.63 -8.40
N VAL A 582 0.66 -15.91 -9.29
CA VAL A 582 1.72 -14.99 -8.91
C VAL A 582 1.11 -13.65 -8.55
N TRP A 583 1.38 -13.17 -7.34
CA TRP A 583 0.97 -11.82 -6.96
C TRP A 583 1.93 -10.77 -7.53
N LYS A 584 1.39 -9.71 -8.12
CA LYS A 584 2.19 -8.64 -8.73
C LYS A 584 3.18 -7.99 -7.77
N GLY A 585 2.89 -7.97 -6.48
CA GLY A 585 3.84 -7.49 -5.46
C GLY A 585 5.14 -8.29 -5.46
N MET A 586 5.06 -9.61 -5.63
CA MET A 586 6.25 -10.48 -5.71
C MET A 586 6.98 -10.35 -7.04
N ILE A 587 6.28 -10.08 -8.14
CA ILE A 587 6.90 -9.75 -9.42
C ILE A 587 7.78 -8.50 -9.29
N ALA A 588 7.23 -7.42 -8.72
CA ALA A 588 7.98 -6.19 -8.48
C ALA A 588 9.17 -6.41 -7.53
N TYR A 589 8.96 -7.21 -6.48
CA TYR A 589 10.01 -7.57 -5.53
C TYR A 589 11.17 -8.28 -6.21
N GLU A 590 10.92 -9.36 -6.97
CA GLU A 590 11.98 -10.12 -7.62
C GLU A 590 12.75 -9.28 -8.65
N TYR A 591 12.02 -8.45 -9.42
CA TYR A 591 12.65 -7.52 -10.37
C TYR A 591 13.58 -6.54 -9.66
N ILE A 592 13.06 -5.81 -8.67
CA ILE A 592 13.82 -4.75 -7.98
C ILE A 592 14.98 -5.36 -7.20
N ARG A 593 14.78 -6.47 -6.49
CA ARG A 593 15.83 -7.18 -5.77
C ARG A 593 16.97 -7.58 -6.70
N ALA A 594 16.66 -8.23 -7.82
CA ALA A 594 17.69 -8.70 -8.75
C ALA A 594 18.42 -7.54 -9.42
N ALA A 595 17.71 -6.53 -9.92
CA ALA A 595 18.30 -5.37 -10.56
C ALA A 595 19.17 -4.55 -9.59
N SER A 596 18.70 -4.37 -8.35
CA SER A 596 19.44 -3.63 -7.31
C SER A 596 20.71 -4.37 -6.88
N ARG A 597 20.67 -5.70 -6.76
CA ARG A 597 21.87 -6.50 -6.47
C ARG A 597 22.95 -6.33 -7.55
N LEU A 598 22.53 -6.30 -8.81
CA LEU A 598 23.45 -6.03 -9.93
C LEU A 598 24.06 -4.61 -9.85
N ALA A 599 23.23 -3.60 -9.56
CA ALA A 599 23.66 -2.21 -9.40
C ALA A 599 24.64 -2.06 -8.21
N HIS A 600 24.26 -2.59 -7.04
CA HIS A 600 25.09 -2.54 -5.83
C HIS A 600 26.42 -3.29 -5.99
N ALA A 601 26.45 -4.41 -6.73
CA ALA A 601 27.70 -5.12 -7.06
C ALA A 601 28.68 -4.27 -7.90
N LYS A 602 28.16 -3.24 -8.58
CA LYS A 602 28.98 -2.24 -9.32
C LYS A 602 29.18 -0.93 -8.53
N GLY A 603 28.85 -0.91 -7.25
CA GLY A 603 28.91 0.30 -6.41
C GLY A 603 27.95 1.41 -6.87
N ARG A 604 26.86 1.05 -7.57
CA ARG A 604 25.85 1.97 -8.08
C ARG A 604 24.64 2.01 -7.17
N LEU A 605 23.89 3.11 -7.23
CA LEU A 605 22.71 3.35 -6.42
C LEU A 605 21.44 2.92 -7.15
N THR A 606 20.36 2.88 -6.39
CA THR A 606 19.02 2.59 -6.91
C THR A 606 18.02 3.63 -6.42
N LEU A 607 17.22 4.11 -7.34
CA LEU A 607 16.12 5.04 -7.09
C LEU A 607 14.81 4.41 -7.54
N ALA A 608 13.73 4.63 -6.81
CA ALA A 608 12.42 4.21 -7.29
C ALA A 608 11.35 5.27 -7.04
N ASN A 609 10.38 5.31 -7.94
CA ASN A 609 9.16 6.10 -7.80
C ASN A 609 8.00 5.24 -7.29
N CYS A 610 7.02 5.88 -6.64
CA CYS A 610 5.80 5.27 -6.09
C CYS A 610 6.09 4.20 -5.03
N THR A 611 7.09 4.41 -4.15
CA THR A 611 7.41 3.50 -3.04
C THR A 611 8.11 4.24 -1.89
N PRO A 612 7.90 3.87 -0.59
CA PRO A 612 6.91 2.91 -0.15
C PRO A 612 5.51 3.53 -0.05
N ILE A 613 4.51 2.85 -0.59
CA ILE A 613 3.09 3.19 -0.40
C ILE A 613 2.41 2.07 0.41
N LYS A 614 2.53 0.83 -0.07
CA LYS A 614 1.93 -0.37 0.51
C LYS A 614 2.93 -1.50 0.68
N TRP A 615 4.00 -1.55 -0.13
CA TRP A 615 4.92 -2.67 -0.24
C TRP A 615 6.29 -2.34 0.36
N TRP A 616 6.35 -2.42 1.67
CA TRP A 616 7.58 -2.21 2.46
C TRP A 616 8.76 -3.06 1.97
N PHE A 617 8.49 -4.27 1.44
CA PHE A 617 9.50 -5.23 1.01
C PHE A 617 10.30 -4.82 -0.24
N LEU A 618 9.95 -3.71 -0.89
CA LEU A 618 10.76 -3.11 -1.96
C LEU A 618 11.88 -2.22 -1.40
N VAL A 619 11.64 -1.58 -0.26
CA VAL A 619 12.56 -0.57 0.33
C VAL A 619 13.95 -1.10 0.68
N PRO A 620 14.14 -2.37 1.10
CA PRO A 620 15.47 -2.91 1.43
C PRO A 620 16.49 -2.74 0.31
N PHE A 621 16.05 -2.79 -0.94
CA PHE A 621 16.89 -2.75 -2.14
C PHE A 621 17.07 -1.36 -2.74
N LEU A 622 16.41 -0.36 -2.18
CA LEU A 622 16.41 1.00 -2.69
C LEU A 622 17.30 1.91 -1.85
N ASP A 623 18.06 2.77 -2.52
CA ASP A 623 18.89 3.79 -1.88
C ASP A 623 18.17 5.13 -1.80
N VAL A 624 17.31 5.42 -2.78
CA VAL A 624 16.52 6.65 -2.89
C VAL A 624 15.06 6.30 -3.14
N PRO A 625 14.28 5.97 -2.09
CA PRO A 625 12.83 5.86 -2.20
C PRO A 625 12.18 7.20 -2.52
N GLY A 626 11.22 7.20 -3.43
CA GLY A 626 10.53 8.40 -3.86
C GLY A 626 9.07 8.16 -4.26
N SER A 627 8.30 9.21 -4.33
CA SER A 627 6.90 9.17 -4.77
C SER A 627 6.48 10.47 -5.43
N GLU A 628 5.74 10.34 -6.52
CA GLU A 628 4.84 11.40 -6.95
C GLU A 628 3.70 11.54 -5.95
N ILE A 629 3.27 12.77 -5.72
CA ILE A 629 2.22 13.12 -4.74
C ILE A 629 1.27 14.15 -5.32
N TRP A 630 0.00 14.05 -4.97
CA TRP A 630 -1.10 14.89 -5.46
C TRP A 630 -1.84 15.51 -4.26
N TRP A 631 -1.27 16.59 -3.68
CA TRP A 631 -1.87 17.25 -2.52
C TRP A 631 -2.80 18.40 -2.87
N VAL A 632 -2.93 18.71 -4.15
CA VAL A 632 -3.88 19.68 -4.66
C VAL A 632 -4.90 18.98 -5.53
N LYS A 633 -6.17 19.11 -5.18
CA LYS A 633 -7.29 18.53 -5.91
C LYS A 633 -8.07 19.63 -6.61
N GLU A 634 -8.38 19.44 -7.88
CA GLU A 634 -9.31 20.32 -8.59
C GLU A 634 -10.73 20.15 -8.03
N LYS A 635 -11.37 21.27 -7.77
CA LYS A 635 -12.80 21.37 -7.48
C LYS A 635 -13.50 21.93 -8.72
N GLY A 636 -14.76 21.56 -8.92
CA GLY A 636 -15.57 22.15 -9.98
C GLY A 636 -15.50 23.69 -9.97
N GLU A 637 -15.69 24.35 -11.13
CA GLU A 637 -15.62 25.80 -11.30
C GLU A 637 -14.22 26.42 -11.15
N GLY A 638 -13.14 25.65 -11.38
CA GLY A 638 -11.76 26.15 -11.41
C GLY A 638 -11.12 26.40 -10.04
N GLY A 639 -11.76 25.95 -8.95
CA GLY A 639 -11.16 25.98 -7.62
C GLY A 639 -10.23 24.78 -7.34
N VAL A 640 -9.40 24.92 -6.32
CA VAL A 640 -8.56 23.82 -5.82
C VAL A 640 -8.70 23.68 -4.31
N SER A 641 -8.44 22.46 -3.79
CA SER A 641 -8.30 22.21 -2.35
C SER A 641 -6.90 21.71 -2.04
N TRP A 642 -6.41 22.10 -0.86
CA TRP A 642 -5.20 21.58 -0.25
C TRP A 642 -5.54 20.31 0.54
N GLU A 643 -5.07 19.16 0.11
CA GLU A 643 -5.32 17.85 0.71
C GLU A 643 -4.00 17.08 0.87
N PRO A 644 -3.16 17.48 1.81
CA PRO A 644 -1.87 16.84 2.01
C PRO A 644 -2.02 15.41 2.51
N MET A 645 -1.00 14.60 2.26
CA MET A 645 -0.87 13.27 2.86
C MET A 645 -1.05 13.36 4.37
N ASN A 646 -1.83 12.43 4.94
CA ASN A 646 -2.02 12.38 6.38
C ASN A 646 -0.72 12.00 7.12
N ASP A 647 -0.70 12.26 8.42
CA ASP A 647 0.47 12.03 9.26
C ASP A 647 0.89 10.55 9.31
N GLU A 648 -0.08 9.63 9.39
CA GLU A 648 0.19 8.20 9.47
C GLU A 648 0.87 7.65 8.20
N ASP A 649 0.41 8.07 7.02
CA ASP A 649 1.03 7.70 5.75
C ASP A 649 2.44 8.30 5.61
N PHE A 650 2.61 9.53 6.04
CA PHE A 650 3.92 10.19 6.03
C PHE A 650 4.90 9.45 6.96
N MET A 651 4.46 9.15 8.18
CA MET A 651 5.26 8.42 9.17
C MET A 651 5.56 6.99 8.74
N TYR A 652 4.60 6.31 8.11
CA TYR A 652 4.86 4.99 7.52
C TYR A 652 6.02 5.07 6.52
N ARG A 653 5.93 5.98 5.53
CA ARG A 653 6.98 6.15 4.52
C ARG A 653 8.32 6.49 5.14
N ARG A 654 8.35 7.47 6.06
CA ARG A 654 9.59 7.86 6.74
C ARG A 654 10.20 6.72 7.53
N SER A 655 9.40 5.98 8.27
CA SER A 655 9.87 4.86 9.10
C SER A 655 10.43 3.70 8.29
N MET A 656 9.82 3.38 7.15
CA MET A 656 10.33 2.35 6.24
C MET A 656 11.65 2.78 5.57
N CYS A 657 11.78 4.04 5.20
CA CYS A 657 13.03 4.58 4.65
C CYS A 657 14.15 4.71 5.69
N GLY A 658 13.83 4.88 6.98
CA GLY A 658 14.82 5.08 8.03
C GLY A 658 15.69 6.32 7.78
N GLY A 659 17.01 6.17 7.62
CA GLY A 659 17.94 7.23 7.29
C GLY A 659 18.14 7.49 5.80
N LYS A 660 17.51 6.72 4.91
CA LYS A 660 17.59 6.93 3.45
C LYS A 660 16.88 8.22 3.05
N PRO A 661 17.29 8.90 1.97
CA PRO A 661 16.53 10.02 1.44
C PRO A 661 15.11 9.59 1.09
N LEU A 662 14.12 10.39 1.45
CA LEU A 662 12.73 10.21 1.05
C LEU A 662 12.35 11.37 0.16
N CYS A 663 12.21 11.14 -1.14
CA CYS A 663 12.00 12.16 -2.15
C CYS A 663 10.53 12.25 -2.56
N PHE A 664 10.04 13.46 -2.77
CA PHE A 664 8.72 13.70 -3.32
C PHE A 664 8.80 14.52 -4.60
N LEU A 665 7.89 14.23 -5.53
CA LEU A 665 7.60 15.03 -6.70
C LEU A 665 6.14 15.47 -6.62
N MET A 666 5.91 16.77 -6.46
CA MET A 666 4.56 17.32 -6.44
C MET A 666 4.02 17.41 -7.86
N ASP A 667 2.92 16.70 -8.11
CA ASP A 667 2.06 16.87 -9.27
C ASP A 667 0.88 17.76 -8.89
N ALA A 668 0.75 18.90 -9.56
CA ALA A 668 -0.31 19.82 -9.25
C ALA A 668 -0.67 20.71 -10.46
N PRO A 669 -1.90 21.23 -10.51
CA PRO A 669 -2.26 22.29 -11.44
C PRO A 669 -1.54 23.59 -11.04
N PHE A 670 -0.32 23.80 -11.56
CA PHE A 670 0.58 24.87 -11.13
C PHE A 670 0.02 26.28 -11.35
N ASP A 671 -0.95 26.46 -12.22
CA ASP A 671 -1.70 27.72 -12.35
C ASP A 671 -2.46 28.10 -11.08
N HIS A 672 -2.81 27.11 -10.26
CA HIS A 672 -3.54 27.28 -9.00
C HIS A 672 -2.68 26.97 -7.77
N PHE A 673 -1.41 26.62 -7.96
CA PHE A 673 -0.48 26.27 -6.88
C PHE A 673 0.17 27.54 -6.34
N THR A 674 -0.29 28.00 -5.18
CA THR A 674 0.14 29.26 -4.60
C THR A 674 1.48 29.16 -3.87
N LYS A 675 2.14 30.31 -3.63
CA LYS A 675 3.34 30.39 -2.78
C LYS A 675 3.09 29.85 -1.36
N GLU A 676 1.90 30.08 -0.82
CA GLU A 676 1.51 29.54 0.49
C GLU A 676 1.46 28.01 0.47
N MET A 677 0.90 27.41 -0.58
CA MET A 677 0.89 25.96 -0.75
C MET A 677 2.31 25.40 -0.87
N THR A 678 3.20 26.10 -1.60
CA THR A 678 4.63 25.75 -1.66
C THR A 678 5.25 25.75 -0.26
N GLU A 679 5.02 26.79 0.52
CA GLU A 679 5.58 26.90 1.88
C GLU A 679 5.03 25.80 2.80
N LYS A 680 3.74 25.52 2.79
CA LYS A 680 3.13 24.40 3.53
C LYS A 680 3.72 23.06 3.11
N TYR A 681 3.95 22.86 1.82
CA TYR A 681 4.58 21.66 1.29
C TYR A 681 5.99 21.47 1.85
N PHE A 682 6.79 22.53 1.83
CA PHE A 682 8.16 22.50 2.35
C PHE A 682 8.20 22.31 3.86
N GLN A 683 7.36 22.99 4.61
CA GLN A 683 7.29 22.86 6.06
C GLN A 683 6.88 21.44 6.49
N ARG A 684 5.86 20.87 5.83
CA ARG A 684 5.45 19.49 6.11
C ARG A 684 6.54 18.48 5.74
N SER A 685 7.21 18.67 4.62
CA SER A 685 8.33 17.82 4.22
C SER A 685 9.50 17.92 5.21
N LEU A 686 9.83 19.13 5.65
CA LEU A 686 10.86 19.39 6.65
C LEU A 686 10.58 18.72 7.99
N ALA A 687 9.30 18.71 8.43
CA ALA A 687 8.88 18.07 9.67
C ALA A 687 9.28 16.58 9.72
N TYR A 688 9.30 15.91 8.58
CA TYR A 688 9.63 14.49 8.45
C TYR A 688 10.99 14.22 7.79
N GLY A 689 11.80 15.26 7.55
CA GLY A 689 13.09 15.11 6.87
C GLY A 689 12.98 14.57 5.45
N ALA A 690 11.86 14.85 4.75
CA ALA A 690 11.68 14.51 3.36
C ALA A 690 12.20 15.61 2.44
N LEU A 691 12.45 15.29 1.18
CA LEU A 691 13.05 16.13 0.16
C LEU A 691 11.98 16.53 -0.87
N PRO A 692 11.39 17.73 -0.75
CA PRO A 692 10.28 18.18 -1.57
C PRO A 692 10.73 18.75 -2.91
N SER A 693 10.28 18.15 -4.01
CA SER A 693 10.50 18.66 -5.36
C SER A 693 9.18 18.71 -6.13
N PHE A 694 9.24 19.14 -7.37
CA PHE A 694 8.09 19.31 -8.24
C PHE A 694 8.30 18.58 -9.56
N PHE A 695 7.20 18.19 -10.20
CA PHE A 695 7.25 17.53 -11.50
C PHE A 695 6.35 18.22 -12.53
N THR A 696 5.17 17.68 -12.78
CA THR A 696 4.27 18.13 -13.83
C THR A 696 2.82 18.06 -13.39
N TRP A 697 1.92 18.56 -14.26
CA TRP A 697 0.49 18.29 -14.11
C TRP A 697 0.01 17.37 -15.24
N HIS A 698 -0.35 16.16 -14.90
CA HIS A 698 -0.77 15.13 -15.87
C HIS A 698 -2.18 15.33 -16.42
N GLY A 699 -2.98 16.22 -15.82
CA GLY A 699 -4.37 16.50 -16.21
C GLY A 699 -4.55 17.36 -17.46
N VAL A 700 -3.47 17.96 -18.00
CA VAL A 700 -3.55 18.92 -19.12
C VAL A 700 -2.84 18.39 -20.35
N SER A 701 -3.40 18.69 -21.53
CA SER A 701 -3.05 18.09 -22.83
C SER A 701 -1.67 18.46 -23.40
N THR A 702 -0.92 19.40 -22.81
CA THR A 702 0.40 19.81 -23.32
C THR A 702 1.46 19.65 -22.25
N PHE A 703 2.19 18.55 -22.32
CA PHE A 703 3.23 18.15 -21.40
C PHE A 703 4.32 19.24 -21.15
N ALA A 704 4.63 20.05 -22.14
CA ALA A 704 5.72 21.01 -22.07
C ALA A 704 5.43 22.26 -21.20
N SER A 705 4.17 22.72 -21.12
CA SER A 705 3.80 23.95 -20.40
C SER A 705 3.51 23.72 -18.91
N ASN A 706 3.45 22.46 -18.45
CA ASN A 706 3.00 22.10 -17.12
C ASN A 706 4.12 21.54 -16.22
N ILE A 707 5.36 21.57 -16.68
CA ILE A 707 6.51 21.18 -15.87
C ILE A 707 6.94 22.38 -15.02
N TYR A 708 6.99 22.20 -13.71
CA TYR A 708 7.25 23.26 -12.75
C TYR A 708 8.54 24.06 -13.06
N PHE A 709 9.66 23.37 -13.33
CA PHE A 709 10.95 24.02 -13.59
C PHE A 709 11.09 24.62 -15.02
N ARG A 710 10.03 24.59 -15.82
CA ARG A 710 9.90 25.38 -17.07
C ARG A 710 9.02 26.62 -16.90
N ARG A 711 8.55 26.86 -15.68
CA ARG A 711 7.63 27.93 -15.33
C ARG A 711 8.35 28.98 -14.46
N PRO A 712 8.98 30.02 -15.04
CA PRO A 712 9.64 31.08 -14.27
C PRO A 712 8.72 31.76 -13.27
N ASP A 713 7.43 31.91 -13.62
CA ASP A 713 6.36 32.43 -12.74
C ASP A 713 6.18 31.59 -11.46
N CYS A 714 6.48 30.28 -11.50
CA CYS A 714 6.44 29.40 -10.33
C CYS A 714 7.79 29.39 -9.60
N TYR A 715 8.87 28.93 -10.27
CA TYR A 715 10.12 28.68 -9.59
C TYR A 715 10.82 29.98 -9.12
N GLU A 716 10.70 31.11 -9.84
CA GLU A 716 11.25 32.38 -9.36
C GLU A 716 10.45 32.94 -8.16
N ARG A 717 9.13 32.82 -8.18
CA ARG A 717 8.27 33.16 -7.04
C ARG A 717 8.69 32.39 -5.79
N ASP A 718 8.98 31.11 -5.93
CA ASP A 718 9.22 30.18 -4.83
C ASP A 718 10.72 29.99 -4.50
N ARG A 719 11.64 30.51 -5.31
CA ARG A 719 13.11 30.44 -5.09
C ARG A 719 13.54 30.81 -3.65
N PRO A 720 12.99 31.85 -3.00
CA PRO A 720 13.32 32.16 -1.61
C PRO A 720 12.96 31.03 -0.64
N LEU A 721 11.89 30.26 -0.93
CA LEU A 721 11.48 29.11 -0.13
C LEU A 721 12.43 27.92 -0.32
N PHE A 722 12.89 27.67 -1.54
CA PHE A 722 13.93 26.68 -1.80
C PHE A 722 15.20 26.99 -1.02
N LYS A 723 15.68 28.22 -1.08
CA LYS A 723 16.87 28.67 -0.34
C LYS A 723 16.72 28.54 1.18
N LYS A 724 15.53 28.74 1.71
CA LYS A 724 15.23 28.65 3.13
C LYS A 724 15.11 27.20 3.62
N TYR A 725 14.30 26.40 2.95
CA TYR A 725 13.86 25.10 3.49
C TYR A 725 14.69 23.91 2.98
N VAL A 726 15.15 23.92 1.72
CA VAL A 726 15.84 22.75 1.17
C VAL A 726 17.15 22.43 1.87
N PRO A 727 18.00 23.41 2.27
CA PRO A 727 19.18 23.11 3.06
C PRO A 727 18.86 22.44 4.40
N LEU A 728 17.78 22.84 5.07
CA LEU A 728 17.32 22.22 6.32
C LEU A 728 16.80 20.80 6.08
N CYS A 729 15.99 20.58 5.02
CA CYS A 729 15.54 19.24 4.63
C CYS A 729 16.73 18.30 4.37
N ARG A 730 17.75 18.77 3.69
CA ARG A 730 19.00 18.01 3.45
C ARG A 730 19.70 17.68 4.76
N THR A 731 19.93 18.67 5.62
CA THR A 731 20.57 18.49 6.93
C THR A 731 19.85 17.41 7.75
N LEU A 732 18.53 17.47 7.86
CA LEU A 732 17.77 16.49 8.62
C LEU A 732 17.79 15.10 7.96
N SER A 733 17.63 15.07 6.64
CA SER A 733 17.65 13.82 5.88
C SER A 733 19.00 13.11 5.99
N GLU A 734 20.12 13.85 5.90
CA GLU A 734 21.49 13.33 6.05
C GLU A 734 21.81 12.95 7.49
N ALA A 735 21.30 13.66 8.49
CA ALA A 735 21.42 13.28 9.90
C ALA A 735 20.71 11.95 10.18
N GLY A 736 19.66 11.64 9.45
CA GLY A 736 18.93 10.37 9.51
C GLY A 736 17.87 10.32 10.63
N TRP A 737 16.64 9.98 10.24
CA TRP A 737 15.51 9.86 11.16
C TRP A 737 15.70 8.75 12.19
N GLN A 738 15.32 9.03 13.44
CA GLN A 738 15.38 8.10 14.55
C GLN A 738 13.98 7.60 14.94
N PRO A 739 13.79 6.29 15.17
CA PRO A 739 12.47 5.74 15.54
C PRO A 739 11.93 6.28 16.85
N VAL A 740 12.80 6.53 17.81
CA VAL A 740 12.46 7.05 19.15
C VAL A 740 13.05 8.43 19.31
N ASN A 741 12.25 9.37 19.79
CA ASN A 741 12.71 10.72 20.09
C ASN A 741 13.24 10.78 21.53
N GLY A 742 14.56 10.89 21.67
CA GLY A 742 15.27 11.06 22.93
C GLY A 742 15.58 12.53 23.27
N LEU A 743 15.12 13.49 22.45
CA LEU A 743 15.43 14.91 22.60
C LEU A 743 14.25 15.72 23.13
N LEU A 744 13.06 15.54 22.59
CA LEU A 744 11.85 16.29 22.90
C LEU A 744 10.64 15.40 23.09
N ALA A 745 9.81 15.72 24.07
CA ALA A 745 8.47 15.15 24.21
C ALA A 745 7.42 16.26 24.28
N SER A 746 6.36 16.13 23.48
CA SER A 746 5.24 17.08 23.40
C SER A 746 4.14 16.70 24.39
N ASP A 747 3.55 17.69 25.07
CA ASP A 747 2.33 17.49 25.89
C ASP A 747 1.03 17.72 25.07
N ASN A 748 1.15 18.14 23.81
CA ASN A 748 0.02 18.42 22.94
C ASN A 748 -0.05 17.37 21.79
N PRO A 749 -1.12 16.58 21.68
CA PRO A 749 -1.24 15.55 20.65
C PRO A 749 -1.34 16.11 19.23
N GLN A 750 -1.67 17.38 19.04
CA GLN A 750 -1.68 18.05 17.74
C GLN A 750 -0.30 18.57 17.33
N VAL A 751 0.69 18.52 18.24
CA VAL A 751 2.06 18.96 17.96
C VAL A 751 3.00 17.76 18.08
N ILE A 752 3.51 17.34 16.93
CA ILE A 752 4.40 16.19 16.84
C ILE A 752 5.86 16.60 16.96
N THR A 753 6.67 15.67 17.44
CA THR A 753 8.12 15.83 17.53
C THR A 753 8.81 14.62 16.93
N GLU A 754 9.81 14.88 16.07
CA GLU A 754 10.65 13.82 15.47
C GLU A 754 12.12 14.15 15.67
N GLN A 755 12.96 13.09 15.76
CA GLN A 755 14.41 13.24 15.94
C GLN A 755 15.16 12.83 14.66
N PHE A 756 16.23 13.58 14.38
CA PHE A 756 17.16 13.30 13.27
C PHE A 756 18.61 13.35 13.79
N GLY A 757 19.34 12.25 13.56
CA GLY A 757 20.64 12.08 14.21
C GLY A 757 20.52 12.21 15.73
N ASP A 758 21.60 12.66 16.35
CA ASP A 758 21.68 12.81 17.82
C ASP A 758 21.31 14.21 18.30
N ILE A 759 21.26 15.20 17.41
CA ILE A 759 21.23 16.61 17.80
C ILE A 759 20.10 17.44 17.15
N TYR A 760 19.29 16.89 16.26
CA TYR A 760 18.21 17.63 15.63
C TYR A 760 16.84 17.10 16.02
N ALA A 761 15.92 18.02 16.29
CA ALA A 761 14.52 17.69 16.49
C ALA A 761 13.62 18.62 15.70
N THR A 762 12.57 18.09 15.11
CA THR A 762 11.47 18.87 14.52
C THR A 762 10.29 18.92 15.48
N VAL A 763 9.57 20.03 15.44
CA VAL A 763 8.31 20.26 16.15
C VAL A 763 7.31 20.81 15.15
N PHE A 764 6.23 20.09 14.90
CA PHE A 764 5.28 20.45 13.85
C PHE A 764 3.83 20.45 14.35
N ASN A 765 3.12 21.52 14.06
CA ASN A 765 1.69 21.64 14.33
C ASN A 765 0.89 20.98 13.19
N LEU A 766 0.26 19.83 13.47
CA LEU A 766 -0.56 19.10 12.51
C LEU A 766 -1.91 19.76 12.20
N SER A 767 -2.36 20.66 13.10
CA SER A 767 -3.71 21.22 13.02
C SER A 767 -3.79 22.49 12.15
N ASP A 768 -5.01 22.81 11.75
CA ASP A 768 -5.38 24.03 11.05
C ASP A 768 -5.54 25.26 11.96
N LYS A 769 -5.18 25.14 13.26
CA LYS A 769 -5.28 26.18 14.28
C LYS A 769 -3.94 26.40 14.96
N PRO A 770 -3.68 27.61 15.51
CA PRO A 770 -2.52 27.84 16.36
C PRO A 770 -2.55 26.89 17.58
N GLN A 771 -1.40 26.29 17.92
CA GLN A 771 -1.25 25.39 19.05
C GLN A 771 -0.18 25.91 20.01
N THR A 772 -0.50 25.95 21.29
CA THR A 772 0.51 26.13 22.34
C THR A 772 0.92 24.76 22.86
N VAL A 773 2.22 24.54 22.97
CA VAL A 773 2.81 23.29 23.41
C VAL A 773 3.90 23.55 24.45
N ARG A 774 3.97 22.65 25.44
CA ARG A 774 5.07 22.57 26.36
C ARG A 774 5.91 21.35 25.98
N LEU A 775 7.10 21.59 25.50
CA LEU A 775 8.05 20.55 25.12
C LEU A 775 8.94 20.22 26.32
N LYS A 776 8.87 19.00 26.79
CA LYS A 776 9.86 18.51 27.75
C LYS A 776 11.16 18.24 27.00
N VAL A 777 12.23 18.93 27.40
CA VAL A 777 13.59 18.69 26.92
C VAL A 777 14.15 17.51 27.72
N LEU A 778 14.44 16.40 27.03
CA LEU A 778 14.80 15.14 27.68
C LEU A 778 16.26 15.12 28.17
N PRO A 779 17.27 15.68 27.43
CA PRO A 779 18.62 15.83 27.95
C PRO A 779 18.66 16.88 29.06
N PRO A 780 19.10 16.52 30.29
CA PRO A 780 18.90 17.39 31.47
C PRO A 780 19.79 18.63 31.52
N SER A 781 20.89 18.67 30.77
CA SER A 781 21.89 19.75 30.81
C SER A 781 21.64 20.90 29.82
N VAL A 782 20.58 20.80 28.99
CA VAL A 782 20.35 21.75 27.90
C VAL A 782 19.64 23.00 28.43
N ALA A 783 20.32 24.13 28.37
CA ALA A 783 19.80 25.44 28.78
C ALA A 783 19.29 26.27 27.58
N THR A 784 19.83 26.01 26.38
CA THR A 784 19.45 26.72 25.16
C THR A 784 19.42 25.81 23.96
N LEU A 785 18.57 26.12 22.97
CA LEU A 785 18.43 25.42 21.70
C LEU A 785 18.51 26.43 20.55
N ASP A 786 19.23 26.08 19.49
CA ASP A 786 19.19 26.87 18.26
C ASP A 786 17.96 26.47 17.43
N GLU A 787 17.08 27.41 17.16
CA GLU A 787 15.93 27.24 16.25
C GLU A 787 16.35 27.68 14.85
N LEU A 788 16.39 26.72 13.92
CA LEU A 788 17.04 26.91 12.62
C LEU A 788 16.12 27.54 11.55
N VAL A 789 14.79 27.47 11.70
CA VAL A 789 13.84 28.05 10.71
C VAL A 789 13.73 29.56 10.90
N ALA A 790 13.73 30.04 12.15
CA ALA A 790 13.66 31.46 12.49
C ALA A 790 15.03 32.05 12.87
N GLU A 791 16.11 31.25 12.76
CA GLU A 791 17.49 31.67 13.07
C GLU A 791 17.62 32.35 14.45
N SER A 792 17.07 31.70 15.47
CA SER A 792 17.00 32.26 16.84
C SER A 792 17.47 31.24 17.87
N THR A 793 17.85 31.74 19.05
CA THR A 793 18.15 30.88 20.20
C THR A 793 16.99 30.90 21.17
N GLN A 794 16.55 29.72 21.60
CA GLN A 794 15.44 29.54 22.55
C GLN A 794 15.99 29.10 23.92
N THR A 795 15.48 29.72 24.98
CA THR A 795 15.86 29.39 26.36
C THR A 795 14.97 28.27 26.89
N VAL A 796 15.59 27.26 27.48
CA VAL A 796 14.90 26.18 28.18
C VAL A 796 14.79 26.53 29.67
N SER A 797 13.58 26.58 30.18
CA SER A 797 13.32 26.88 31.58
C SER A 797 12.87 25.65 32.35
N ALA A 798 13.62 25.21 33.36
CA ALA A 798 13.34 24.02 34.17
C ALA A 798 13.09 22.74 33.32
N GLY A 799 13.87 22.56 32.24
CA GLY A 799 13.72 21.41 31.33
C GLY A 799 12.51 21.49 30.40
N VAL A 800 11.86 22.66 30.29
CA VAL A 800 10.67 22.84 29.44
C VAL A 800 10.89 24.04 28.50
N LEU A 801 10.52 23.82 27.23
CA LEU A 801 10.39 24.89 26.22
C LEU A 801 8.92 25.05 25.88
N THR A 802 8.38 26.27 26.04
CA THR A 802 6.99 26.59 25.68
C THR A 802 6.96 27.37 24.36
N LEU A 803 6.17 26.90 23.40
CA LEU A 803 6.03 27.51 22.08
C LEU A 803 4.57 27.67 21.70
N THR A 804 4.29 28.70 20.90
CA THR A 804 3.04 28.82 20.15
C THR A 804 3.37 28.68 18.66
N LEU A 805 2.79 27.68 18.01
CA LEU A 805 3.02 27.35 16.61
C LEU A 805 1.79 27.74 15.79
N PRO A 806 1.93 28.53 14.72
CA PRO A 806 0.87 28.72 13.74
C PRO A 806 0.39 27.40 13.12
N PRO A 807 -0.75 27.40 12.42
CA PRO A 807 -1.23 26.20 11.71
C PRO A 807 -0.19 25.65 10.73
N GLU A 808 -0.09 24.34 10.64
CA GLU A 808 0.78 23.61 9.68
C GLU A 808 2.23 24.12 9.60
N THR A 809 2.77 24.63 10.72
CA THR A 809 4.15 25.16 10.78
C THR A 809 5.10 24.24 11.53
N VAL A 810 6.35 24.23 11.07
CA VAL A 810 7.45 23.47 11.67
C VAL A 810 8.47 24.40 12.33
N ARG A 811 9.07 23.92 13.41
CA ARG A 811 10.32 24.43 13.99
C ARG A 811 11.36 23.31 13.95
N VAL A 812 12.61 23.69 13.76
CA VAL A 812 13.75 22.77 13.79
C VAL A 812 14.72 23.22 14.86
N PHE A 813 14.96 22.37 15.82
CA PHE A 813 15.89 22.63 16.92
C PHE A 813 17.18 21.84 16.75
N ARG A 814 18.30 22.53 16.97
CA ARG A 814 19.61 21.91 17.10
C ARG A 814 20.03 21.97 18.56
N PHE A 815 20.36 20.82 19.09
CA PHE A 815 20.93 20.63 20.43
C PHE A 815 22.45 20.81 20.39
N LYS A 816 22.98 21.47 21.40
CA LYS A 816 24.43 21.71 21.54
C LYS A 816 25.09 20.72 22.47
#